data_703fccbfcbb1bb9674199ae2596a08bb
#
_entry.id   703fccbfcbb1bb9674199ae2596a08bb
#
_cell.length_a   1.000
_cell.length_b   1.000
_cell.length_c   1.000
_cell.angle_alpha   90.00
_cell.angle_beta   90.00
_cell.angle_gamma   90.00
#
_symmetry.space_group_name_H-M   'P 1'
#
loop_
_entity.id
_entity.type
_entity.pdbx_description
1 polymer ?
#
loop_
_entity_poly.entity_id
_entity_poly.type
_entity_poly.pdbx_seq_one_letter_code
_entity_poly.pdbx_strand_id
1 'polypeptide(L)'
;ALSSNNSKLEINRFEAFKTALGYVWNIGLSTTVKGSDFVALLPQAYGMDKKVSIVLYAEGSEDEYNINHFDITSENNTFNLGVRALIKNHNDKTTPYSIDNFSVEDGVITGSASSELYSLLNEQLHGFGISIPKIIKNIGEVKTEIALHGSINEPNIEAEIVSKTGGDAQISVISNNEKQALTISGSQIDLGHLTGNSKFGKSSLQLTANGDILNRTSSTFTFSGNVSSLIFNNYAYNNITIDGTLLNDTINTTMNFNDNNANIFFKANVLPDATDTYADINLNIKDLNLTNLNFTNRDSLVVSANIKANSLGNTVDMIQGKLSIDSLSYCDTEGSFQSNRQISLTINEEDSNSRNLSFRSDFANIDIVGDYNISTLPNSLGAVLDITLPTLYDWIMKNKPNTTTTKVSTNRFVVDAQLVPTNFYKNVLHIPLTIHDVAILQCSVNDNSNTASVTAYIPSLSLKDNYVRNGSLKLASDNGDTNIGIEGNYSSGINPGSNIVVDLSASNDRMSTTIHWKDVNKNELDAQATIATTFENFDKRNDWIKSKHYLEESNVTYNHVDWDVSNFNISTDSGKINIDHFILANNNQSVSADGVISADSTDVLSISVNNINIANILNMFNFNRFSFEGLATADISATSLLNAPTFNGHLEAKNFSFLGSYGGDLTAEGVWNQELECIDITAQMKDDDKSETLFSGYYSPKNRFIDINIDANRTDLYFLNTFTKNIFREVSGKAIGDLRIFGNLSSLDLEGKAI
;
A
#
# COMPACT_ATOMS: atom_id res chain seq x y z
N ALA A 1 2.18 -1.50 69.33
CA ALA A 1 2.43 -1.98 67.97
C ALA A 1 1.75 -3.32 67.72
N LEU A 2 1.12 -3.50 66.57
CA LEU A 2 0.63 -4.78 66.07
C LEU A 2 1.56 -5.25 64.98
N SER A 3 1.98 -6.49 65.00
CA SER A 3 2.91 -7.00 63.98
C SER A 3 2.53 -8.41 63.52
N SER A 4 2.67 -8.65 62.23
CA SER A 4 2.73 -9.98 61.58
C SER A 4 4.20 -10.29 61.19
N ASN A 5 4.45 -11.43 60.52
CA ASN A 5 5.78 -11.75 60.08
C ASN A 5 6.35 -10.72 59.08
N ASN A 6 5.50 -10.00 58.35
CA ASN A 6 5.91 -9.11 57.24
C ASN A 6 5.32 -7.70 57.35
N SER A 7 4.39 -7.48 58.25
CA SER A 7 3.71 -6.18 58.42
C SER A 7 3.78 -5.73 59.88
N LYS A 8 4.02 -4.45 60.08
CA LYS A 8 4.14 -3.81 61.38
C LYS A 8 3.31 -2.52 61.40
N LEU A 9 2.42 -2.38 62.38
CA LEU A 9 1.63 -1.17 62.63
C LEU A 9 2.08 -0.58 63.97
N GLU A 10 2.57 0.64 63.93
CA GLU A 10 2.93 1.43 65.14
C GLU A 10 2.10 2.69 65.18
N ILE A 11 1.36 2.84 66.27
CA ILE A 11 0.70 4.10 66.63
C ILE A 11 1.68 4.84 67.50
N ASN A 12 2.29 5.89 66.95
CA ASN A 12 3.33 6.68 67.62
C ASN A 12 2.70 7.71 68.55
N ARG A 13 1.53 8.21 68.18
CA ARG A 13 0.77 9.19 68.94
C ARG A 13 -0.72 9.01 68.63
N PHE A 14 -1.53 9.03 69.69
CA PHE A 14 -2.96 9.18 69.61
C PHE A 14 -3.45 9.96 70.81
N GLU A 15 -3.90 11.16 70.58
CA GLU A 15 -4.45 12.03 71.61
C GLU A 15 -5.80 12.53 71.12
N ALA A 16 -6.82 12.47 71.98
CA ALA A 16 -8.11 13.06 71.71
C ALA A 16 -8.65 13.64 73.03
N PHE A 17 -8.96 14.93 73.05
CA PHE A 17 -9.49 15.61 74.20
C PHE A 17 -10.56 16.61 73.80
N LYS A 18 -11.48 16.87 74.75
CA LYS A 18 -12.57 17.81 74.60
C LYS A 18 -12.11 19.18 75.05
N THR A 19 -12.22 20.19 74.22
CA THR A 19 -12.00 21.60 74.55
C THR A 19 -13.33 22.34 74.66
N ALA A 20 -13.32 23.60 74.99
CA ALA A 20 -14.49 24.47 75.01
C ALA A 20 -15.07 24.68 73.57
N LEU A 21 -14.27 24.46 72.52
CA LEU A 21 -14.63 24.64 71.13
C LEU A 21 -14.93 23.31 70.37
N GLY A 22 -14.98 22.16 71.09
CA GLY A 22 -15.20 20.86 70.43
C GLY A 22 -14.09 19.85 70.74
N TYR A 23 -14.08 18.71 69.99
CA TYR A 23 -13.05 17.68 70.11
C TYR A 23 -11.83 18.07 69.25
N VAL A 24 -10.62 17.92 69.87
CA VAL A 24 -9.34 18.04 69.18
C VAL A 24 -8.64 16.69 69.23
N TRP A 25 -8.04 16.27 68.16
CA TRP A 25 -7.33 15.00 68.07
C TRP A 25 -5.96 15.19 67.38
N ASN A 26 -5.02 14.31 67.68
CA ASN A 26 -3.69 14.26 67.09
C ASN A 26 -3.31 12.78 66.89
N ILE A 27 -2.93 12.42 65.69
CA ILE A 27 -2.59 11.05 65.27
C ILE A 27 -1.21 11.03 64.67
N GLY A 28 -0.36 10.12 65.20
CA GLY A 28 0.90 9.74 64.55
C GLY A 28 0.91 8.23 64.30
N LEU A 29 0.98 7.83 63.08
CA LEU A 29 0.97 6.45 62.62
C LEU A 29 2.19 6.16 61.80
N SER A 30 2.85 5.04 62.03
CA SER A 30 3.89 4.50 61.19
C SER A 30 3.59 3.00 60.96
N THR A 31 3.52 2.62 59.70
CA THR A 31 3.22 1.22 59.35
C THR A 31 4.04 0.77 58.18
N THR A 32 4.49 -0.48 58.20
CA THR A 32 5.03 -1.17 57.05
C THR A 32 4.10 -2.34 56.75
N VAL A 33 3.56 -2.38 55.54
CA VAL A 33 2.49 -3.30 55.15
C VAL A 33 2.95 -4.11 53.94
N LYS A 34 2.75 -5.43 53.99
CA LYS A 34 2.82 -6.29 52.85
C LYS A 34 1.39 -6.65 52.42
N GLY A 35 0.99 -6.35 51.21
CA GLY A 35 -0.40 -6.54 50.76
C GLY A 35 -0.90 -7.98 50.92
N SER A 36 -0.05 -8.96 50.71
CA SER A 36 -0.37 -10.39 50.90
C SER A 36 -0.78 -10.74 52.32
N ASP A 37 -0.43 -9.94 53.36
CA ASP A 37 -0.85 -10.18 54.71
C ASP A 37 -2.34 -9.81 54.99
N PHE A 38 -2.94 -9.08 54.05
CA PHE A 38 -4.31 -8.55 54.17
C PHE A 38 -5.31 -9.22 53.22
N VAL A 39 -4.88 -10.24 52.47
CA VAL A 39 -5.74 -10.95 51.49
C VAL A 39 -7.04 -11.48 52.11
N ALA A 40 -7.03 -11.88 53.41
CA ALA A 40 -8.22 -12.35 54.13
C ALA A 40 -9.26 -11.25 54.35
N LEU A 41 -8.81 -9.96 54.42
CA LEU A 41 -9.70 -8.80 54.59
C LEU A 41 -9.96 -8.08 53.30
N LEU A 42 -9.02 -8.12 52.38
CA LEU A 42 -9.01 -7.48 51.05
C LEU A 42 -8.51 -8.50 50.02
N PRO A 43 -9.38 -9.33 49.43
CA PRO A 43 -8.96 -10.32 48.43
C PRO A 43 -8.20 -9.72 47.24
N GLN A 44 -8.44 -8.45 46.94
CA GLN A 44 -7.77 -7.69 45.89
C GLN A 44 -6.28 -7.43 46.18
N ALA A 45 -5.83 -7.59 47.45
CA ALA A 45 -4.41 -7.48 47.82
C ALA A 45 -3.59 -8.74 47.47
N TYR A 46 -4.22 -9.76 46.89
CA TYR A 46 -3.51 -10.95 46.37
C TYR A 46 -2.49 -10.55 45.28
N GLY A 47 -1.24 -11.01 45.45
CA GLY A 47 -0.14 -10.67 44.55
C GLY A 47 0.63 -9.37 44.90
N MET A 48 0.20 -8.59 45.91
CA MET A 48 0.93 -7.47 46.44
C MET A 48 2.04 -7.91 47.38
N ASP A 49 3.13 -8.46 46.84
CA ASP A 49 4.23 -9.01 47.62
C ASP A 49 5.31 -8.00 48.03
N LYS A 50 5.28 -6.77 47.51
CA LYS A 50 6.20 -5.69 47.91
C LYS A 50 5.69 -5.01 49.17
N LYS A 51 6.62 -4.65 50.05
CA LYS A 51 6.32 -3.86 51.27
C LYS A 51 6.13 -2.39 50.93
N VAL A 52 5.16 -1.78 51.58
CA VAL A 52 4.85 -0.36 51.49
C VAL A 52 4.97 0.24 52.90
N SER A 53 5.71 1.30 53.04
CA SER A 53 5.78 2.09 54.29
C SER A 53 4.80 3.25 54.17
N ILE A 54 4.00 3.42 55.22
CA ILE A 54 3.03 4.51 55.35
C ILE A 54 3.35 5.25 56.64
N VAL A 55 3.51 6.56 56.55
CA VAL A 55 3.70 7.44 57.67
C VAL A 55 2.63 8.52 57.62
N LEU A 56 1.87 8.69 58.72
CA LEU A 56 0.84 9.71 58.85
C LEU A 56 1.04 10.50 60.14
N TYR A 57 1.10 11.81 60.03
CA TYR A 57 0.96 12.75 61.11
C TYR A 57 -0.15 13.74 60.77
N ALA A 58 -1.24 13.68 61.53
CA ALA A 58 -2.40 14.54 61.31
C ALA A 58 -2.95 15.02 62.63
N GLU A 59 -3.49 16.20 62.66
CA GLU A 59 -4.19 16.80 63.76
C GLU A 59 -5.46 17.48 63.25
N GLY A 60 -6.47 17.60 64.09
CA GLY A 60 -7.69 18.22 63.67
C GLY A 60 -8.70 18.51 64.75
N SER A 61 -9.73 19.21 64.38
CA SER A 61 -10.93 19.53 65.13
C SER A 61 -12.19 19.11 64.34
N GLU A 62 -13.37 19.57 64.82
CA GLU A 62 -14.62 19.32 64.06
C GLU A 62 -14.66 20.12 62.74
N ASP A 63 -13.96 21.26 62.70
CA ASP A 63 -14.04 22.21 61.57
C ASP A 63 -12.77 22.23 60.72
N GLU A 64 -11.67 21.63 61.20
CA GLU A 64 -10.36 21.73 60.51
C GLU A 64 -9.54 20.46 60.69
N TYR A 65 -8.93 19.99 59.62
CA TYR A 65 -8.05 18.82 59.55
C TYR A 65 -6.72 19.22 58.92
N ASN A 66 -5.65 19.09 59.66
CA ASN A 66 -4.30 19.37 59.19
C ASN A 66 -3.54 18.06 59.02
N ILE A 67 -3.30 17.67 57.79
CA ILE A 67 -2.43 16.56 57.42
C ILE A 67 -1.01 17.15 57.28
N ASN A 68 -0.27 17.12 58.40
CA ASN A 68 1.10 17.63 58.41
C ASN A 68 2.02 16.81 57.53
N HIS A 69 1.75 15.48 57.45
CA HIS A 69 2.61 14.55 56.75
C HIS A 69 1.88 13.22 56.53
N PHE A 70 1.69 12.86 55.27
CA PHE A 70 1.18 11.55 54.88
C PHE A 70 2.04 11.04 53.73
N ASP A 71 2.96 10.11 54.03
CA ASP A 71 3.87 9.56 53.05
C ASP A 71 3.60 8.08 52.83
N ILE A 72 3.60 7.67 51.60
CA ILE A 72 3.57 6.29 51.17
C ILE A 72 4.80 6.01 50.32
N THR A 73 5.63 5.07 50.73
CA THR A 73 6.88 4.74 50.04
C THR A 73 7.00 3.23 49.86
N SER A 74 7.30 2.79 48.64
CA SER A 74 7.61 1.39 48.38
C SER A 74 9.02 0.99 48.81
N GLU A 75 9.25 -0.28 49.12
CA GLU A 75 10.52 -0.83 49.64
C GLU A 75 11.73 -0.48 48.78
N ASN A 76 11.59 -0.32 47.50
CA ASN A 76 12.68 -0.02 46.56
C ASN A 76 12.60 1.40 45.97
N ASN A 77 11.86 2.31 46.61
CA ASN A 77 11.58 3.66 46.08
C ASN A 77 11.05 3.69 44.62
N THR A 78 10.43 2.62 44.21
CA THR A 78 9.76 2.55 42.89
C THR A 78 8.52 3.43 42.79
N PHE A 79 8.03 3.83 43.98
CA PHE A 79 6.91 4.73 44.16
C PHE A 79 7.07 5.46 45.50
N ASN A 80 6.82 6.75 45.47
CA ASN A 80 6.58 7.55 46.67
C ASN A 80 5.41 8.52 46.41
N LEU A 81 4.65 8.78 47.45
CA LEU A 81 3.57 9.76 47.47
C LEU A 81 3.65 10.48 48.81
N GLY A 82 3.77 11.80 48.80
CA GLY A 82 3.69 12.65 49.96
C GLY A 82 2.48 13.57 49.83
N VAL A 83 1.68 13.69 50.87
CA VAL A 83 0.52 14.59 50.94
C VAL A 83 0.64 15.46 52.20
N ARG A 84 0.48 16.76 52.02
CA ARG A 84 0.25 17.74 53.07
C ARG A 84 -1.00 18.50 52.70
N ALA A 85 -1.91 18.70 53.68
CA ALA A 85 -3.13 19.42 53.38
C ALA A 85 -3.74 20.02 54.65
N LEU A 86 -4.18 21.25 54.55
CA LEU A 86 -5.08 21.87 55.48
C LEU A 86 -6.49 21.86 54.88
N ILE A 87 -7.39 21.13 55.55
CA ILE A 87 -8.75 20.91 55.07
C ILE A 87 -9.71 21.53 56.07
N LYS A 88 -10.63 22.37 55.58
CA LYS A 88 -11.74 22.92 56.37
C LYS A 88 -13.06 22.24 56.07
N ASN A 89 -13.82 22.03 57.12
CA ASN A 89 -15.19 21.58 57.07
C ASN A 89 -16.15 22.76 57.34
N HIS A 90 -16.94 23.11 56.34
CA HIS A 90 -17.85 24.28 56.44
C HIS A 90 -19.17 23.92 57.16
N ASN A 91 -19.29 22.72 57.73
CA ASN A 91 -20.29 22.27 58.70
C ASN A 91 -21.76 22.64 58.35
N ASP A 92 -22.26 22.10 57.24
CA ASP A 92 -23.70 22.12 57.00
C ASP A 92 -24.38 21.14 58.02
N LYS A 93 -25.12 21.70 58.96
CA LYS A 93 -25.81 20.93 59.99
C LYS A 93 -26.79 19.92 59.46
N THR A 94 -27.20 20.04 58.21
CA THR A 94 -28.14 19.11 57.54
C THR A 94 -27.44 17.91 56.91
N THR A 95 -26.16 18.07 56.48
CA THR A 95 -25.34 17.03 55.85
C THR A 95 -23.87 17.14 56.31
N PRO A 96 -23.56 16.95 57.62
CA PRO A 96 -22.28 17.30 58.19
C PRO A 96 -21.06 16.54 57.66
N TYR A 97 -21.26 15.42 56.96
CA TYR A 97 -20.21 14.61 56.38
C TYR A 97 -20.31 14.50 54.85
N SER A 98 -21.05 15.41 54.18
CA SER A 98 -21.01 15.50 52.74
C SER A 98 -19.64 15.98 52.26
N ILE A 99 -19.08 15.36 51.24
CA ILE A 99 -17.80 15.75 50.65
C ILE A 99 -17.83 17.19 50.13
N ASP A 100 -19.01 17.69 49.80
CA ASP A 100 -19.22 19.09 49.31
C ASP A 100 -18.94 20.16 50.40
N ASN A 101 -18.94 19.75 51.67
CA ASN A 101 -18.67 20.66 52.79
C ASN A 101 -17.18 20.86 53.05
N PHE A 102 -16.32 20.10 52.36
CA PHE A 102 -14.88 20.23 52.58
C PHE A 102 -14.22 21.10 51.52
N SER A 103 -13.32 21.96 51.97
CA SER A 103 -12.40 22.71 51.11
C SER A 103 -10.96 22.49 51.54
N VAL A 104 -10.06 22.43 50.58
CA VAL A 104 -8.61 22.42 50.81
C VAL A 104 -8.13 23.88 50.82
N GLU A 105 -7.60 24.35 51.95
CA GLU A 105 -7.03 25.70 52.08
C GLU A 105 -5.59 25.78 51.56
N ASP A 106 -4.84 24.72 51.84
CA ASP A 106 -3.46 24.54 51.35
C ASP A 106 -3.17 23.05 51.25
N GLY A 107 -3.03 22.55 50.01
CA GLY A 107 -2.76 21.15 49.72
C GLY A 107 -1.60 21.00 48.75
N VAL A 108 -0.63 20.17 49.13
CA VAL A 108 0.48 19.81 48.25
C VAL A 108 0.61 18.29 48.19
N ILE A 109 0.59 17.76 46.98
CA ILE A 109 0.83 16.36 46.71
C ILE A 109 2.12 16.26 45.91
N THR A 110 3.11 15.55 46.45
CA THR A 110 4.36 15.25 45.75
C THR A 110 4.43 13.76 45.46
N GLY A 111 4.91 13.39 44.30
CA GLY A 111 4.99 11.97 43.95
C GLY A 111 6.09 11.64 42.96
N SER A 112 6.58 10.43 43.06
CA SER A 112 7.37 9.84 42.00
C SER A 112 6.95 8.38 41.76
N ALA A 113 6.95 7.98 40.52
CA ALA A 113 6.60 6.62 40.13
C ALA A 113 7.53 6.12 39.02
N SER A 114 7.96 4.86 39.13
CA SER A 114 8.68 4.16 38.06
C SER A 114 7.71 3.37 37.15
N SER A 115 8.21 2.97 36.00
CA SER A 115 7.42 2.13 35.07
C SER A 115 6.96 0.80 35.65
N GLU A 116 7.66 0.27 36.68
CA GLU A 116 7.25 -0.94 37.39
C GLU A 116 5.93 -0.77 38.13
N LEU A 117 5.65 0.43 38.69
CA LEU A 117 4.40 0.70 39.38
C LEU A 117 3.19 0.52 38.46
N TYR A 118 3.29 0.96 37.19
CA TYR A 118 2.16 0.87 36.25
C TYR A 118 1.77 -0.59 35.94
N SER A 119 2.74 -1.50 35.89
CA SER A 119 2.45 -2.92 35.70
C SER A 119 1.75 -3.51 36.93
N LEU A 120 2.20 -3.18 38.12
CA LEU A 120 1.59 -3.62 39.38
C LEU A 120 0.17 -3.07 39.55
N LEU A 121 -0.02 -1.77 39.30
CA LEU A 121 -1.35 -1.15 39.40
C LEU A 121 -2.33 -1.69 38.36
N ASN A 122 -1.88 -1.96 37.14
CA ASN A 122 -2.77 -2.49 36.11
C ASN A 122 -3.31 -3.88 36.45
N GLU A 123 -2.50 -4.76 37.05
CA GLU A 123 -2.95 -6.08 37.51
C GLU A 123 -3.95 -5.95 38.68
N GLN A 124 -3.70 -5.03 39.60
CA GLN A 124 -4.52 -4.86 40.78
C GLN A 124 -5.84 -4.11 40.50
N LEU A 125 -5.79 -3.03 39.71
CA LEU A 125 -6.95 -2.21 39.37
C LEU A 125 -7.89 -2.91 38.39
N HIS A 126 -7.38 -3.87 37.61
CA HIS A 126 -8.24 -4.71 36.74
C HIS A 126 -9.27 -5.50 37.54
N GLY A 127 -8.92 -5.96 38.79
CA GLY A 127 -9.84 -6.60 39.72
C GLY A 127 -11.00 -5.69 40.19
N PHE A 128 -10.84 -4.35 40.06
CA PHE A 128 -11.88 -3.36 40.35
C PHE A 128 -12.58 -2.82 39.08
N GLY A 129 -12.34 -3.43 37.91
CA GLY A 129 -12.88 -2.95 36.65
C GLY A 129 -12.22 -1.67 36.09
N ILE A 130 -11.08 -1.25 36.65
CA ILE A 130 -10.34 -0.07 36.23
C ILE A 130 -9.13 -0.51 35.39
N SER A 131 -9.06 -0.05 34.15
CA SER A 131 -7.88 -0.25 33.29
C SER A 131 -7.07 1.04 33.16
N ILE A 132 -5.76 0.96 33.37
CA ILE A 132 -4.87 2.08 33.14
C ILE A 132 -4.60 2.22 31.64
N PRO A 133 -4.85 3.39 31.02
CA PRO A 133 -4.56 3.61 29.61
C PRO A 133 -3.08 3.34 29.29
N LYS A 134 -2.82 2.75 28.12
CA LYS A 134 -1.44 2.44 27.68
C LYS A 134 -0.51 3.64 27.70
N ILE A 135 -1.03 4.83 27.41
CA ILE A 135 -0.27 6.08 27.40
C ILE A 135 0.36 6.39 28.77
N ILE A 136 -0.38 6.13 29.89
CA ILE A 136 0.14 6.32 31.22
C ILE A 136 1.29 5.33 31.53
N LYS A 137 1.16 4.09 31.05
CA LYS A 137 2.22 3.08 31.18
C LYS A 137 3.50 3.52 30.46
N ASN A 138 3.37 4.21 29.34
CA ASN A 138 4.48 4.63 28.51
C ASN A 138 5.14 5.94 28.99
N ILE A 139 4.58 6.67 29.97
CA ILE A 139 5.21 7.88 30.53
C ILE A 139 6.60 7.58 31.14
N GLY A 140 6.82 6.35 31.62
CA GLY A 140 8.06 5.93 32.22
C GLY A 140 8.20 6.45 33.67
N GLU A 141 9.42 6.79 34.07
CA GLU A 141 9.67 7.37 35.40
C GLU A 141 9.16 8.83 35.43
N VAL A 142 8.25 9.11 36.35
CA VAL A 142 7.61 10.42 36.50
C VAL A 142 7.84 10.97 37.90
N LYS A 143 8.03 12.30 37.97
CA LYS A 143 7.94 13.10 39.21
C LYS A 143 6.82 14.10 39.02
N THR A 144 6.01 14.28 40.07
CA THR A 144 4.91 15.25 40.06
C THR A 144 4.85 16.02 41.35
N GLU A 145 4.48 17.30 41.24
CA GLU A 145 4.10 18.16 42.32
C GLU A 145 2.76 18.80 41.97
N ILE A 146 1.78 18.69 42.88
CA ILE A 146 0.42 19.18 42.67
C ILE A 146 0.07 20.07 43.85
N ALA A 147 -0.19 21.34 43.62
CA ALA A 147 -0.80 22.25 44.57
C ALA A 147 -2.33 22.24 44.35
N LEU A 148 -3.06 22.18 45.44
CA LEU A 148 -4.51 22.04 45.45
C LEU A 148 -5.16 23.01 46.42
N HIS A 149 -6.12 23.80 45.94
CA HIS A 149 -6.90 24.74 46.75
C HIS A 149 -8.39 24.69 46.35
N GLY A 150 -9.28 25.03 47.30
CA GLY A 150 -10.70 25.15 47.03
C GLY A 150 -11.53 23.92 47.36
N SER A 151 -12.80 23.95 46.99
CA SER A 151 -13.73 22.83 47.20
C SER A 151 -13.66 21.82 46.02
N ILE A 152 -14.31 20.67 46.20
CA ILE A 152 -14.36 19.67 45.17
C ILE A 152 -15.12 20.16 43.91
N ASN A 153 -16.09 21.07 44.09
CA ASN A 153 -16.87 21.64 42.99
C ASN A 153 -16.15 22.83 42.33
N GLU A 154 -15.27 23.48 43.05
CA GLU A 154 -14.47 24.61 42.57
C GLU A 154 -12.99 24.42 42.92
N PRO A 155 -12.32 23.42 42.36
CA PRO A 155 -10.90 23.16 42.63
C PRO A 155 -10.00 24.14 41.87
N ASN A 156 -8.97 24.59 42.53
CA ASN A 156 -7.82 25.25 41.90
C ASN A 156 -6.63 24.29 42.02
N ILE A 157 -6.08 23.92 40.87
CA ILE A 157 -5.03 22.90 40.77
C ILE A 157 -3.88 23.45 39.96
N GLU A 158 -2.68 23.36 40.48
CA GLU A 158 -1.45 23.55 39.72
C GLU A 158 -0.64 22.26 39.81
N ALA A 159 -0.34 21.65 38.71
CA ALA A 159 0.42 20.41 38.65
C ALA A 159 1.62 20.55 37.69
N GLU A 160 2.77 20.12 38.19
CA GLU A 160 3.97 19.96 37.41
C GLU A 160 4.30 18.47 37.29
N ILE A 161 4.53 18.01 36.07
CA ILE A 161 4.84 16.63 35.74
C ILE A 161 6.14 16.64 34.97
N VAL A 162 7.15 15.95 35.47
CA VAL A 162 8.46 15.82 34.82
C VAL A 162 8.75 14.37 34.56
N SER A 163 8.99 14.01 33.31
CA SER A 163 9.34 12.66 32.90
C SER A 163 10.56 12.66 31.96
N LYS A 164 11.55 11.80 32.27
CA LYS A 164 12.75 11.66 31.44
C LYS A 164 12.44 11.14 30.02
N THR A 165 11.40 10.33 29.89
CA THR A 165 11.02 9.68 28.64
C THR A 165 9.79 10.32 28.02
N GLY A 166 8.82 10.75 28.82
CA GLY A 166 7.56 11.32 28.36
C GLY A 166 7.58 12.83 28.10
N GLY A 167 8.61 13.56 28.59
CA GLY A 167 8.66 15.01 28.52
C GLY A 167 8.02 15.69 29.74
N ASP A 168 7.94 17.02 29.73
CA ASP A 168 7.48 17.83 30.86
C ASP A 168 6.12 18.47 30.55
N ALA A 169 5.23 18.48 31.54
CA ALA A 169 3.91 19.08 31.41
C ALA A 169 3.57 19.90 32.67
N GLN A 170 2.90 21.03 32.44
CA GLN A 170 2.29 21.86 33.49
C GLN A 170 0.80 21.95 33.23
N ILE A 171 0.00 21.73 34.26
CA ILE A 171 -1.45 21.78 34.20
C ILE A 171 -1.92 22.76 35.25
N SER A 172 -2.74 23.73 34.87
CA SER A 172 -3.38 24.67 35.78
C SER A 172 -4.89 24.65 35.56
N VAL A 173 -5.65 24.47 36.63
CA VAL A 173 -7.11 24.59 36.65
C VAL A 173 -7.46 25.68 37.65
N ILE A 174 -8.15 26.71 37.21
CA ILE A 174 -8.66 27.79 38.03
C ILE A 174 -10.18 27.79 37.93
N SER A 175 -10.85 27.60 39.07
CA SER A 175 -12.32 27.61 39.14
C SER A 175 -12.84 28.97 39.62
N ASN A 176 -13.92 29.45 39.01
CA ASN A 176 -14.60 30.68 39.40
C ASN A 176 -16.09 30.57 38.99
N ASN A 177 -16.99 30.61 39.97
CA ASN A 177 -18.44 30.56 39.78
C ASN A 177 -18.89 29.44 38.82
N GLU A 178 -18.58 28.20 39.18
CA GLU A 178 -18.91 26.97 38.40
C GLU A 178 -18.21 26.87 37.03
N LYS A 179 -17.39 27.86 36.64
CA LYS A 179 -16.61 27.81 35.41
C LYS A 179 -15.13 27.58 35.73
N GLN A 180 -14.47 26.85 34.84
CA GLN A 180 -13.07 26.54 34.96
C GLN A 180 -12.29 27.14 33.79
N ALA A 181 -11.07 27.58 34.10
CA ALA A 181 -10.01 27.87 33.15
C ALA A 181 -8.95 26.80 33.29
N LEU A 182 -8.80 25.96 32.29
CA LEU A 182 -7.78 24.92 32.18
C LEU A 182 -6.66 25.41 31.26
N THR A 183 -5.42 25.31 31.73
CA THR A 183 -4.24 25.49 30.87
C THR A 183 -3.33 24.27 30.99
N ILE A 184 -2.91 23.74 29.84
CA ILE A 184 -1.94 22.66 29.74
C ILE A 184 -0.79 23.15 28.89
N SER A 185 0.43 23.14 29.44
CA SER A 185 1.66 23.45 28.72
C SER A 185 2.54 22.21 28.69
N GLY A 186 2.90 21.76 27.52
CA GLY A 186 3.76 20.60 27.32
C GLY A 186 5.06 20.99 26.63
N SER A 187 6.19 20.53 27.16
CA SER A 187 7.52 20.77 26.62
C SER A 187 8.21 19.45 26.32
N GLN A 188 8.70 19.30 25.09
CA GLN A 188 9.44 18.10 24.65
C GLN A 188 8.71 16.79 24.92
N ILE A 189 7.37 16.80 24.87
CA ILE A 189 6.52 15.62 25.04
C ILE A 189 6.85 14.60 23.94
N ASP A 190 7.37 13.45 24.31
CA ASP A 190 7.69 12.36 23.35
C ASP A 190 6.43 11.57 22.99
N LEU A 191 5.72 12.06 21.99
CA LEU A 191 4.48 11.43 21.53
C LEU A 191 4.73 10.04 20.94
N GLY A 192 5.88 9.80 20.32
CA GLY A 192 6.25 8.49 19.79
C GLY A 192 6.35 7.44 20.89
N HIS A 193 7.02 7.76 21.95
CA HIS A 193 7.14 6.90 23.13
C HIS A 193 5.79 6.71 23.83
N LEU A 194 5.05 7.79 24.06
CA LEU A 194 3.76 7.75 24.75
C LEU A 194 2.70 6.95 23.99
N THR A 195 2.62 7.11 22.70
CA THR A 195 1.60 6.43 21.87
C THR A 195 2.04 5.04 21.37
N GLY A 196 3.33 4.75 21.44
CA GLY A 196 3.95 3.56 20.83
C GLY A 196 4.01 3.62 19.30
N ASN A 197 3.84 4.81 18.70
CA ASN A 197 3.90 5.00 17.25
C ASN A 197 5.17 5.78 16.89
N SER A 198 6.15 5.08 16.32
CA SER A 198 7.46 5.63 15.95
C SER A 198 7.44 6.74 14.91
N LYS A 199 6.31 6.98 14.24
CA LYS A 199 6.16 8.11 13.32
C LYS A 199 6.10 9.46 14.06
N PHE A 200 5.62 9.46 15.31
CA PHE A 200 5.64 10.65 16.14
C PHE A 200 7.00 10.81 16.83
N GLY A 201 7.46 12.02 16.94
CA GLY A 201 8.59 12.41 17.77
C GLY A 201 8.15 13.36 18.89
N LYS A 202 9.03 14.27 19.24
CA LYS A 202 8.77 15.24 20.31
C LYS A 202 7.82 16.35 19.87
N SER A 203 6.97 16.80 20.82
CA SER A 203 6.04 17.91 20.65
C SER A 203 6.13 18.89 21.78
N SER A 204 5.91 20.17 21.48
CA SER A 204 5.71 21.22 22.48
C SER A 204 4.43 21.98 22.15
N LEU A 205 3.57 22.13 23.14
CA LEU A 205 2.21 22.64 22.95
C LEU A 205 1.72 23.42 24.15
N GLN A 206 0.76 24.30 23.92
CA GLN A 206 -0.02 24.96 24.95
C GLN A 206 -1.50 24.87 24.57
N LEU A 207 -2.32 24.37 25.47
CA LEU A 207 -3.77 24.24 25.32
C LEU A 207 -4.44 25.04 26.45
N THR A 208 -5.50 25.74 26.13
CA THR A 208 -6.37 26.41 27.08
C THR A 208 -7.81 26.03 26.85
N ALA A 209 -8.59 25.86 27.91
CA ALA A 209 -10.03 25.69 27.81
C ALA A 209 -10.72 26.52 28.89
N ASN A 210 -11.85 27.14 28.54
CA ASN A 210 -12.62 28.01 29.43
C ASN A 210 -14.11 27.68 29.34
N GLY A 211 -14.75 27.44 30.47
CA GLY A 211 -16.16 27.17 30.56
C GLY A 211 -16.53 26.20 31.67
N ASP A 212 -17.65 25.55 31.55
CA ASP A 212 -18.09 24.48 32.46
C ASP A 212 -17.47 23.15 32.02
N ILE A 213 -16.22 22.91 32.44
CA ILE A 213 -15.40 21.76 32.00
C ILE A 213 -15.68 20.52 32.87
N LEU A 214 -15.92 20.72 34.18
CA LEU A 214 -16.05 19.63 35.15
C LEU A 214 -17.47 19.07 35.22
N ASN A 215 -18.42 19.65 34.55
CA ASN A 215 -19.80 19.17 34.50
C ASN A 215 -19.89 17.87 33.68
N ARG A 216 -20.18 16.76 34.33
CA ARG A 216 -20.23 15.44 33.70
C ARG A 216 -21.45 15.22 32.83
N THR A 217 -22.49 16.04 32.97
CA THR A 217 -23.76 15.87 32.27
C THR A 217 -23.95 16.79 31.06
N SER A 218 -23.31 17.96 31.06
CA SER A 218 -23.40 18.94 29.97
C SER A 218 -22.21 19.90 29.95
N SER A 219 -21.03 19.38 29.59
CA SER A 219 -19.84 20.25 29.47
C SER A 219 -20.04 21.28 28.35
N THR A 220 -19.75 22.55 28.67
CA THR A 220 -19.81 23.65 27.71
C THR A 220 -18.59 24.53 27.89
N PHE A 221 -17.66 24.48 26.93
CA PHE A 221 -16.43 25.26 27.01
C PHE A 221 -15.89 25.65 25.63
N THR A 222 -15.08 26.68 25.61
CA THR A 222 -14.22 27.05 24.49
C THR A 222 -12.81 26.51 24.74
N PHE A 223 -12.13 26.13 23.70
CA PHE A 223 -10.72 25.73 23.79
C PHE A 223 -9.89 26.38 22.69
N SER A 224 -8.63 26.65 22.99
CA SER A 224 -7.64 27.08 22.03
C SER A 224 -6.32 26.40 22.30
N GLY A 225 -5.53 26.18 21.25
CA GLY A 225 -4.26 25.51 21.37
C GLY A 225 -3.25 26.02 20.35
N ASN A 226 -1.99 26.05 20.78
CA ASN A 226 -0.85 26.30 19.92
C ASN A 226 0.15 25.17 20.08
N VAL A 227 0.39 24.42 19.00
CA VAL A 227 1.47 23.44 18.93
C VAL A 227 2.66 24.14 18.31
N SER A 228 3.59 24.57 19.16
CA SER A 228 4.79 25.31 18.73
C SER A 228 5.76 24.43 17.95
N SER A 229 5.78 23.11 18.22
CA SER A 229 6.57 22.12 17.50
C SER A 229 5.96 20.73 17.64
N LEU A 230 5.83 20.02 16.53
CA LEU A 230 5.44 18.61 16.46
C LEU A 230 6.32 17.89 15.45
N ILE A 231 7.06 16.89 15.87
CA ILE A 231 7.77 16.01 14.94
C ILE A 231 6.84 14.86 14.56
N PHE A 232 6.54 14.75 13.27
CA PHE A 232 5.78 13.63 12.71
C PHE A 232 6.40 13.20 11.39
N ASN A 233 6.61 11.89 11.22
CA ASN A 233 7.21 11.30 10.04
C ASN A 233 8.58 11.94 9.68
N ASN A 234 9.41 12.23 10.69
CA ASN A 234 10.71 12.92 10.60
C ASN A 234 10.66 14.36 10.05
N TYR A 235 9.49 14.98 10.00
CA TYR A 235 9.32 16.39 9.67
C TYR A 235 8.86 17.18 10.90
N ALA A 236 9.39 18.40 11.07
CA ALA A 236 9.02 19.28 12.18
C ALA A 236 7.93 20.26 11.74
N TYR A 237 6.70 20.00 12.17
CA TYR A 237 5.57 20.89 12.01
C TYR A 237 5.60 21.97 13.08
N ASN A 238 5.53 23.24 12.69
CA ASN A 238 5.61 24.36 13.62
C ASN A 238 4.36 25.25 13.47
N ASN A 239 3.98 25.90 14.57
CA ASN A 239 2.90 26.90 14.58
C ASN A 239 1.53 26.37 14.12
N ILE A 240 1.13 25.20 14.63
CA ILE A 240 -0.23 24.70 14.42
C ILE A 240 -1.14 25.36 15.47
N THR A 241 -2.17 26.06 15.04
CA THR A 241 -3.18 26.64 15.94
C THR A 241 -4.50 25.87 15.82
N ILE A 242 -5.14 25.66 16.96
CA ILE A 242 -6.42 24.97 17.07
C ILE A 242 -7.33 25.80 17.95
N ASP A 243 -8.52 26.10 17.48
CA ASP A 243 -9.55 26.80 18.25
C ASP A 243 -10.87 26.04 18.14
N GLY A 244 -11.68 26.07 19.18
CA GLY A 244 -12.97 25.41 19.10
C GLY A 244 -13.88 25.65 20.31
N THR A 245 -15.04 25.01 20.22
CA THR A 245 -16.07 25.02 21.26
C THR A 245 -16.66 23.63 21.40
N LEU A 246 -16.96 23.23 22.63
CA LEU A 246 -17.90 22.15 22.93
C LEU A 246 -19.17 22.78 23.45
N LEU A 247 -20.29 22.50 22.80
CA LEU A 247 -21.60 23.02 23.18
C LEU A 247 -22.67 21.98 22.83
N ASN A 248 -23.44 21.54 23.83
CA ASN A 248 -24.48 20.52 23.66
C ASN A 248 -23.96 19.28 22.91
N ASP A 249 -22.86 18.70 23.38
CA ASP A 249 -22.14 17.57 22.82
C ASP A 249 -21.58 17.78 21.40
N THR A 250 -21.78 18.97 20.83
CA THR A 250 -21.27 19.33 19.49
C THR A 250 -19.91 20.01 19.59
N ILE A 251 -18.93 19.46 18.92
CA ILE A 251 -17.58 19.99 18.78
C ILE A 251 -17.48 20.82 17.51
N ASN A 252 -17.28 22.13 17.65
CA ASN A 252 -16.89 22.99 16.53
C ASN A 252 -15.39 23.30 16.66
N THR A 253 -14.61 23.02 15.65
CA THR A 253 -13.18 23.27 15.69
C THR A 253 -12.65 23.83 14.38
N THR A 254 -11.63 24.67 14.50
CA THR A 254 -10.81 25.16 13.39
C THR A 254 -9.35 24.90 13.69
N MET A 255 -8.59 24.52 12.68
CA MET A 255 -7.14 24.33 12.77
C MET A 255 -6.47 25.04 11.60
N ASN A 256 -5.39 25.75 11.90
CA ASN A 256 -4.53 26.35 10.90
C ASN A 256 -3.12 25.78 11.04
N PHE A 257 -2.56 25.40 9.92
CA PHE A 257 -1.16 25.04 9.80
C PHE A 257 -0.59 25.77 8.58
N ASN A 258 0.48 26.53 8.77
CA ASN A 258 1.11 27.30 7.73
C ASN A 258 2.63 27.28 7.87
N ASP A 259 3.28 26.61 6.92
CA ASP A 259 4.72 26.64 6.76
C ASP A 259 5.12 26.64 5.26
N ASN A 260 6.42 26.52 4.99
CA ASN A 260 6.93 26.57 3.60
C ASN A 260 6.50 25.37 2.73
N ASN A 261 6.06 24.26 3.36
CA ASN A 261 5.70 23.01 2.67
C ASN A 261 4.21 22.69 2.72
N ALA A 262 3.43 23.50 3.42
CA ALA A 262 1.97 23.32 3.47
C ALA A 262 1.25 24.54 4.02
N ASN A 263 0.10 24.85 3.47
CA ASN A 263 -0.87 25.74 4.06
C ASN A 263 -2.20 24.96 4.15
N ILE A 264 -2.62 24.66 5.39
CA ILE A 264 -3.80 23.86 5.67
C ILE A 264 -4.74 24.63 6.57
N PHE A 265 -5.95 24.81 6.14
CA PHE A 265 -7.07 25.26 6.96
C PHE A 265 -8.09 24.14 7.08
N PHE A 266 -8.37 23.74 8.30
CA PHE A 266 -9.37 22.72 8.64
C PHE A 266 -10.45 23.34 9.51
N LYS A 267 -11.72 23.03 9.17
CA LYS A 267 -12.88 23.36 10.00
C LYS A 267 -13.78 22.14 10.08
N ALA A 268 -14.21 21.79 11.28
CA ALA A 268 -15.13 20.69 11.49
C ALA A 268 -16.22 21.05 12.50
N ASN A 269 -17.40 20.50 12.25
CA ASN A 269 -18.51 20.43 13.19
C ASN A 269 -18.85 18.95 13.36
N VAL A 270 -18.67 18.42 14.59
CA VAL A 270 -18.83 17.00 14.89
C VAL A 270 -19.79 16.86 16.06
N LEU A 271 -20.83 16.08 15.86
CA LEU A 271 -21.71 15.59 16.93
C LEU A 271 -21.42 14.11 17.13
N PRO A 272 -20.56 13.76 18.12
CA PRO A 272 -20.27 12.37 18.43
C PRO A 272 -21.52 11.67 18.98
N ASP A 273 -21.83 10.51 18.43
CA ASP A 273 -22.87 9.63 18.97
C ASP A 273 -22.32 8.18 18.99
N ALA A 274 -22.82 7.36 19.88
CA ALA A 274 -22.37 5.96 20.00
C ALA A 274 -22.73 5.12 18.75
N THR A 275 -23.80 5.50 18.05
CA THR A 275 -24.34 4.79 16.88
C THR A 275 -24.10 5.55 15.59
N ASP A 276 -24.34 6.87 15.56
CA ASP A 276 -24.40 7.69 14.36
C ASP A 276 -23.72 9.05 14.52
N THR A 277 -22.39 9.07 14.52
CA THR A 277 -21.62 10.32 14.55
C THR A 277 -21.89 11.15 13.29
N TYR A 278 -22.37 12.37 13.48
CA TYR A 278 -22.44 13.37 12.41
C TYR A 278 -21.14 14.17 12.35
N ALA A 279 -20.62 14.36 11.14
CA ALA A 279 -19.47 15.22 10.89
C ALA A 279 -19.68 16.09 9.63
N ASP A 280 -19.41 17.39 9.77
CA ASP A 280 -19.32 18.35 8.64
C ASP A 280 -17.90 18.92 8.65
N ILE A 281 -17.16 18.66 7.59
CA ILE A 281 -15.74 18.95 7.48
C ILE A 281 -15.47 19.83 6.26
N ASN A 282 -14.69 20.88 6.45
CA ASN A 282 -14.14 21.70 5.39
C ASN A 282 -12.61 21.78 5.55
N LEU A 283 -11.89 21.28 4.56
CA LEU A 283 -10.43 21.22 4.54
C LEU A 283 -9.92 21.90 3.28
N ASN A 284 -9.20 22.99 3.46
CA ASN A 284 -8.46 23.67 2.40
C ASN A 284 -6.99 23.34 2.51
N ILE A 285 -6.44 22.80 1.45
CA ILE A 285 -5.04 22.42 1.31
C ILE A 285 -4.46 23.24 0.17
N LYS A 286 -3.39 23.98 0.45
CA LYS A 286 -2.67 24.73 -0.56
C LYS A 286 -1.19 24.40 -0.49
N ASP A 287 -0.61 24.02 -1.64
CA ASP A 287 0.81 23.77 -1.84
C ASP A 287 1.41 22.74 -0.86
N LEU A 288 0.66 21.67 -0.57
CA LEU A 288 1.10 20.59 0.30
C LEU A 288 2.20 19.77 -0.40
N ASN A 289 3.44 19.95 0.02
CA ASN A 289 4.59 19.20 -0.50
C ASN A 289 4.75 17.87 0.25
N LEU A 290 4.17 16.80 -0.29
CA LEU A 290 4.17 15.48 0.33
C LEU A 290 5.56 14.84 0.38
N THR A 291 6.45 15.20 -0.53
CA THR A 291 7.85 14.74 -0.56
C THR A 291 8.63 15.31 0.62
N ASN A 292 8.60 16.63 0.78
CA ASN A 292 9.32 17.30 1.88
C ASN A 292 8.75 16.95 3.25
N LEU A 293 7.46 16.60 3.31
CA LEU A 293 6.79 16.13 4.52
C LEU A 293 6.99 14.63 4.78
N ASN A 294 7.78 13.94 3.97
CA ASN A 294 8.11 12.51 4.06
C ASN A 294 6.89 11.55 3.97
N PHE A 295 5.82 11.94 3.27
CA PHE A 295 4.68 11.07 3.02
C PHE A 295 4.85 10.15 1.80
N THR A 296 5.78 10.48 0.93
CA THR A 296 6.05 9.76 -0.31
C THR A 296 7.52 9.82 -0.69
N ASN A 297 7.97 8.82 -1.45
CA ASN A 297 9.30 8.81 -2.08
C ASN A 297 9.27 9.41 -3.51
N ARG A 298 8.13 9.92 -3.96
CA ARG A 298 8.03 10.60 -5.27
C ARG A 298 8.71 11.95 -5.21
N ASP A 299 9.44 12.29 -6.25
CA ASP A 299 10.17 13.56 -6.32
C ASP A 299 9.21 14.73 -6.52
N SER A 300 9.34 15.76 -5.67
CA SER A 300 8.65 17.05 -5.78
C SER A 300 7.12 16.98 -5.86
N LEU A 301 6.50 16.02 -5.16
CA LEU A 301 5.04 15.89 -5.17
C LEU A 301 4.36 16.99 -4.35
N VAL A 302 3.60 17.84 -5.04
CA VAL A 302 2.79 18.91 -4.45
C VAL A 302 1.31 18.71 -4.78
N VAL A 303 0.46 18.88 -3.78
CA VAL A 303 -1.00 18.72 -3.91
C VAL A 303 -1.72 19.94 -3.34
N SER A 304 -2.73 20.44 -4.04
CA SER A 304 -3.68 21.45 -3.53
C SER A 304 -5.11 20.98 -3.76
N ALA A 305 -6.00 21.19 -2.80
CA ALA A 305 -7.41 20.79 -2.91
C ALA A 305 -8.30 21.54 -1.89
N ASN A 306 -9.55 21.77 -2.25
CA ASN A 306 -10.61 22.14 -1.33
C ASN A 306 -11.53 20.94 -1.13
N ILE A 307 -11.60 20.43 0.07
CA ILE A 307 -12.35 19.22 0.43
C ILE A 307 -13.50 19.63 1.35
N LYS A 308 -14.72 19.22 1.00
CA LYS A 308 -15.88 19.33 1.87
C LYS A 308 -16.49 17.94 2.03
N ALA A 309 -16.75 17.57 3.26
CA ALA A 309 -17.39 16.30 3.57
C ALA A 309 -18.46 16.49 4.62
N ASN A 310 -19.63 15.93 4.38
CA ASN A 310 -20.61 15.71 5.42
C ASN A 310 -20.91 14.21 5.51
N SER A 311 -20.97 13.67 6.70
CA SER A 311 -21.18 12.26 6.91
C SER A 311 -21.97 11.98 8.17
N LEU A 312 -22.70 10.88 8.15
CA LEU A 312 -23.35 10.24 9.27
C LEU A 312 -22.87 8.78 9.31
N GLY A 313 -22.55 8.27 10.49
CA GLY A 313 -22.10 6.89 10.71
C GLY A 313 -20.70 6.78 11.31
N ASN A 314 -20.46 5.67 12.01
CA ASN A 314 -19.23 5.43 12.79
C ASN A 314 -18.22 4.51 12.11
N THR A 315 -18.62 3.80 11.07
CA THR A 315 -17.75 2.86 10.35
C THR A 315 -17.88 3.06 8.84
N VAL A 316 -16.89 2.61 8.07
CA VAL A 316 -16.91 2.68 6.61
C VAL A 316 -18.15 2.00 6.02
N ASP A 317 -18.63 0.93 6.68
CA ASP A 317 -19.82 0.17 6.24
C ASP A 317 -21.14 0.83 6.62
N MET A 318 -21.13 1.77 7.54
CA MET A 318 -22.33 2.52 7.97
C MET A 318 -22.37 3.95 7.47
N ILE A 319 -21.26 4.43 6.88
CA ILE A 319 -21.13 5.84 6.48
C ILE A 319 -22.12 6.18 5.36
N GLN A 320 -22.83 7.29 5.55
CA GLN A 320 -23.66 7.96 4.57
C GLN A 320 -23.20 9.41 4.46
N GLY A 321 -23.37 10.04 3.31
CA GLY A 321 -23.03 11.43 3.14
C GLY A 321 -22.39 11.76 1.81
N LYS A 322 -21.77 12.93 1.76
CA LYS A 322 -21.16 13.46 0.55
C LYS A 322 -19.75 13.97 0.83
N LEU A 323 -18.80 13.53 0.04
CA LEU A 323 -17.46 14.10 -0.08
C LEU A 323 -17.38 14.85 -1.42
N SER A 324 -16.89 16.07 -1.40
CA SER A 324 -16.59 16.85 -2.61
C SER A 324 -15.18 17.43 -2.53
N ILE A 325 -14.46 17.38 -3.65
CA ILE A 325 -13.14 17.95 -3.82
C ILE A 325 -13.21 18.94 -4.98
N ASP A 326 -13.02 20.21 -4.64
CA ASP A 326 -12.93 21.29 -5.60
C ASP A 326 -11.45 21.62 -5.87
N SER A 327 -11.15 21.95 -7.12
CA SER A 327 -9.85 22.49 -7.51
C SER A 327 -8.66 21.58 -7.13
N LEU A 328 -8.81 20.26 -7.30
CA LEU A 328 -7.68 19.34 -7.11
C LEU A 328 -6.57 19.67 -8.09
N SER A 329 -5.38 19.97 -7.57
CA SER A 329 -4.16 20.15 -8.32
C SER A 329 -3.10 19.17 -7.80
N TYR A 330 -2.46 18.49 -8.69
CA TYR A 330 -1.38 17.53 -8.45
C TYR A 330 -0.22 17.85 -9.38
N CYS A 331 1.00 17.87 -8.87
CA CYS A 331 2.21 18.10 -9.65
C CYS A 331 3.39 17.34 -9.04
N ASP A 332 4.12 16.61 -9.86
CA ASP A 332 5.41 16.01 -9.54
C ASP A 332 6.39 16.17 -10.72
N THR A 333 7.55 15.50 -10.69
CA THR A 333 8.56 15.58 -11.76
C THR A 333 8.13 14.86 -13.04
N GLU A 334 7.18 13.93 -12.98
CA GLU A 334 6.73 13.17 -14.16
C GLU A 334 5.51 13.79 -14.84
N GLY A 335 4.73 14.62 -14.13
CA GLY A 335 3.59 15.28 -14.71
C GLY A 335 2.75 16.11 -13.77
N SER A 336 1.70 16.69 -14.32
CA SER A 336 0.72 17.45 -13.55
C SER A 336 -0.70 17.08 -13.95
N PHE A 337 -1.61 17.26 -13.00
CA PHE A 337 -3.04 17.12 -13.23
C PHE A 337 -3.79 18.20 -12.46
N GLN A 338 -4.78 18.78 -13.11
CA GLN A 338 -5.72 19.70 -12.48
C GLN A 338 -7.14 19.26 -12.83
N SER A 339 -7.98 19.12 -11.81
CA SER A 339 -9.38 18.81 -12.05
C SER A 339 -10.12 20.03 -12.66
N ASN A 340 -10.88 19.79 -13.72
CA ASN A 340 -11.73 20.79 -14.34
C ASN A 340 -13.15 20.80 -13.77
N ARG A 341 -13.52 19.72 -13.08
CA ARG A 341 -14.82 19.52 -12.44
C ARG A 341 -14.63 19.17 -10.98
N GLN A 342 -15.66 19.39 -10.19
CA GLN A 342 -15.72 18.88 -8.83
C GLN A 342 -15.68 17.35 -8.84
N ILE A 343 -14.76 16.78 -8.05
CA ILE A 343 -14.77 15.35 -7.75
C ILE A 343 -15.74 15.15 -6.59
N SER A 344 -16.69 14.24 -6.73
CA SER A 344 -17.67 13.97 -5.68
C SER A 344 -17.87 12.47 -5.46
N LEU A 345 -18.02 12.10 -4.20
CA LEU A 345 -18.45 10.79 -3.73
C LEU A 345 -19.69 11.01 -2.88
N THR A 346 -20.77 10.35 -3.22
CA THR A 346 -22.03 10.38 -2.45
C THR A 346 -22.40 8.95 -2.08
N ILE A 347 -22.75 8.72 -0.83
CA ILE A 347 -23.22 7.44 -0.32
C ILE A 347 -24.54 7.67 0.38
N ASN A 348 -25.60 7.08 -0.13
CA ASN A 348 -26.96 7.17 0.40
C ASN A 348 -27.51 5.76 0.67
N GLU A 349 -28.34 5.63 1.68
CA GLU A 349 -29.23 4.49 1.86
C GLU A 349 -30.56 4.83 1.22
N GLU A 350 -31.04 4.05 0.25
CA GLU A 350 -32.33 4.26 -0.42
C GLU A 350 -33.46 3.57 0.35
N ASP A 351 -33.19 2.34 0.86
CA ASP A 351 -34.07 1.54 1.70
C ASP A 351 -33.22 0.79 2.74
N SER A 352 -33.86 0.12 3.70
CA SER A 352 -33.16 -0.63 4.77
C SER A 352 -32.16 -1.66 4.29
N ASN A 353 -32.14 -2.02 2.99
CA ASN A 353 -31.27 -3.05 2.39
C ASN A 353 -30.67 -2.62 1.04
N SER A 354 -30.70 -1.33 0.68
CA SER A 354 -30.13 -0.86 -0.57
C SER A 354 -29.31 0.41 -0.38
N ARG A 355 -28.07 0.36 -0.75
CA ARG A 355 -27.13 1.50 -0.72
C ARG A 355 -26.79 1.91 -2.15
N ASN A 356 -26.63 3.21 -2.33
CA ASN A 356 -26.17 3.81 -3.56
C ASN A 356 -24.90 4.60 -3.30
N LEU A 357 -23.77 4.18 -3.89
CA LEU A 357 -22.52 4.90 -3.93
C LEU A 357 -22.35 5.49 -5.32
N SER A 358 -22.21 6.79 -5.41
CA SER A 358 -22.03 7.52 -6.66
C SER A 358 -20.74 8.32 -6.62
N PHE A 359 -19.80 8.02 -7.50
CA PHE A 359 -18.54 8.73 -7.68
C PHE A 359 -18.53 9.44 -9.03
N ARG A 360 -18.17 10.72 -9.04
CA ARG A 360 -18.09 11.56 -10.24
C ARG A 360 -16.77 12.33 -10.24
N SER A 361 -16.07 12.32 -11.36
CA SER A 361 -14.81 13.01 -11.54
C SER A 361 -14.52 13.31 -13.01
N ASP A 362 -13.38 13.94 -13.29
CA ASP A 362 -12.89 14.15 -14.65
C ASP A 362 -12.36 12.87 -15.28
N PHE A 363 -12.05 11.84 -14.49
CA PHE A 363 -11.40 10.62 -14.95
C PHE A 363 -12.28 9.37 -14.83
N ALA A 364 -13.28 9.36 -13.94
CA ALA A 364 -14.19 8.23 -13.79
C ALA A 364 -15.56 8.67 -13.28
N ASN A 365 -16.62 7.99 -13.71
CA ASN A 365 -17.95 8.02 -13.13
C ASN A 365 -18.29 6.59 -12.72
N ILE A 366 -18.71 6.37 -11.47
CA ILE A 366 -18.98 5.03 -10.94
C ILE A 366 -20.24 5.10 -10.09
N ASP A 367 -21.18 4.20 -10.34
CA ASP A 367 -22.35 3.97 -9.51
C ASP A 367 -22.34 2.52 -9.02
N ILE A 368 -22.53 2.32 -7.72
CA ILE A 368 -22.67 1.00 -7.10
C ILE A 368 -23.98 1.00 -6.33
N VAL A 369 -24.89 0.11 -6.73
CA VAL A 369 -26.23 0.01 -6.14
C VAL A 369 -26.46 -1.41 -5.66
N GLY A 370 -26.96 -1.59 -4.45
CA GLY A 370 -27.31 -2.89 -3.88
C GLY A 370 -27.16 -2.98 -2.38
N ASP A 371 -27.23 -4.20 -1.88
CA ASP A 371 -26.97 -4.57 -0.50
C ASP A 371 -25.51 -5.04 -0.37
N TYR A 372 -24.64 -4.20 0.20
CA TYR A 372 -23.22 -4.48 0.29
C TYR A 372 -22.53 -3.72 1.44
N ASN A 373 -21.45 -4.30 1.92
CA ASN A 373 -20.50 -3.66 2.80
C ASN A 373 -19.28 -3.18 1.99
N ILE A 374 -18.93 -1.90 2.10
CA ILE A 374 -17.80 -1.29 1.37
C ILE A 374 -16.49 -2.01 1.68
N SER A 375 -16.29 -2.40 2.96
CA SER A 375 -15.08 -3.10 3.42
C SER A 375 -14.90 -4.49 2.78
N THR A 376 -15.96 -5.13 2.32
CA THR A 376 -15.94 -6.48 1.74
C THR A 376 -16.14 -6.53 0.23
N LEU A 377 -16.44 -5.40 -0.43
CA LEU A 377 -16.60 -5.33 -1.90
C LEU A 377 -15.45 -5.99 -2.69
N PRO A 378 -14.16 -5.74 -2.34
CA PRO A 378 -13.06 -6.39 -3.06
C PRO A 378 -13.04 -7.92 -2.91
N ASN A 379 -13.61 -8.46 -1.82
CA ASN A 379 -13.63 -9.89 -1.56
C ASN A 379 -14.64 -10.62 -2.45
N SER A 380 -15.75 -9.96 -2.83
CA SER A 380 -16.78 -10.56 -3.67
C SER A 380 -16.28 -10.95 -5.06
N LEU A 381 -15.41 -10.10 -5.67
CA LEU A 381 -14.76 -10.46 -6.95
C LEU A 381 -13.73 -11.56 -6.78
N GLY A 382 -13.01 -11.57 -5.65
CA GLY A 382 -12.05 -12.62 -5.31
C GLY A 382 -12.72 -13.98 -5.09
N ALA A 383 -13.92 -14.00 -4.52
CA ALA A 383 -14.68 -15.22 -4.25
C ALA A 383 -15.04 -15.98 -5.53
N VAL A 384 -15.31 -15.26 -6.64
CA VAL A 384 -15.56 -15.89 -7.96
C VAL A 384 -14.35 -16.70 -8.41
N LEU A 385 -13.15 -16.12 -8.30
CA LEU A 385 -11.91 -16.79 -8.66
C LEU A 385 -11.59 -17.96 -7.72
N ASP A 386 -11.83 -17.78 -6.41
CA ASP A 386 -11.62 -18.80 -5.37
C ASP A 386 -12.48 -20.05 -5.62
N ILE A 387 -13.74 -19.86 -6.02
CA ILE A 387 -14.64 -20.98 -6.32
C ILE A 387 -14.28 -21.64 -7.67
N THR A 388 -13.90 -20.86 -8.67
CA THR A 388 -13.61 -21.35 -10.03
C THR A 388 -12.24 -22.01 -10.13
N LEU A 389 -11.21 -21.34 -9.63
CA LEU A 389 -9.80 -21.72 -9.73
C LEU A 389 -9.10 -21.52 -8.37
N PRO A 390 -9.45 -22.30 -7.34
CA PRO A 390 -8.94 -22.11 -5.97
C PRO A 390 -7.42 -22.14 -5.87
N THR A 391 -6.75 -23.02 -6.61
CA THR A 391 -5.29 -23.09 -6.62
C THR A 391 -4.64 -21.82 -7.18
N LEU A 392 -5.21 -21.25 -8.25
CA LEU A 392 -4.74 -19.98 -8.81
C LEU A 392 -5.03 -18.81 -7.86
N TYR A 393 -6.19 -18.80 -7.23
CA TYR A 393 -6.55 -17.78 -6.23
C TYR A 393 -5.58 -17.77 -5.05
N ASP A 394 -5.26 -18.92 -4.49
CA ASP A 394 -4.30 -19.08 -3.40
C ASP A 394 -2.90 -18.55 -3.78
N TRP A 395 -2.47 -18.77 -5.01
CA TRP A 395 -1.20 -18.26 -5.53
C TRP A 395 -1.20 -16.73 -5.67
N ILE A 396 -2.26 -16.14 -6.20
CA ILE A 396 -2.40 -14.68 -6.33
C ILE A 396 -2.43 -14.01 -4.95
N MET A 397 -3.10 -14.62 -3.96
CA MET A 397 -3.32 -14.07 -2.64
C MET A 397 -2.19 -14.37 -1.63
N LYS A 398 -1.14 -15.11 -2.02
CA LYS A 398 -0.04 -15.56 -1.15
C LYS A 398 0.64 -14.47 -0.32
N ASN A 399 0.72 -13.25 -0.83
CA ASN A 399 1.39 -12.11 -0.19
C ASN A 399 0.43 -11.22 0.63
N LYS A 400 -0.85 -11.56 0.73
CA LYS A 400 -1.75 -10.84 1.63
C LYS A 400 -1.44 -11.22 3.07
N PRO A 401 -1.25 -10.23 3.98
CA PRO A 401 -1.06 -10.54 5.39
C PRO A 401 -2.27 -11.30 5.94
N ASN A 402 -2.04 -12.36 6.70
CA ASN A 402 -3.05 -13.22 7.34
C ASN A 402 -3.96 -12.50 8.38
N THR A 403 -4.08 -11.19 8.33
CA THR A 403 -4.77 -10.37 9.33
C THR A 403 -6.27 -10.20 9.11
N THR A 404 -6.81 -10.76 8.05
CA THR A 404 -8.26 -10.79 7.86
C THR A 404 -8.72 -12.25 7.88
N THR A 405 -9.33 -12.69 8.99
CA THR A 405 -10.41 -13.67 8.91
C THR A 405 -11.26 -13.25 7.73
N THR A 406 -11.29 -14.06 6.66
CA THR A 406 -12.17 -13.84 5.51
C THR A 406 -13.59 -13.74 6.07
N LYS A 407 -14.06 -12.49 6.29
CA LYS A 407 -15.48 -12.27 6.50
C LYS A 407 -16.16 -12.83 5.26
N VAL A 408 -16.97 -13.84 5.43
CA VAL A 408 -17.84 -14.33 4.36
C VAL A 408 -18.62 -13.12 3.88
N SER A 409 -18.39 -12.69 2.64
CA SER A 409 -19.13 -11.58 2.06
C SER A 409 -20.52 -12.09 1.64
N THR A 410 -21.54 -11.27 1.87
CA THR A 410 -22.93 -11.54 1.50
C THR A 410 -23.44 -10.46 0.55
N ASN A 411 -22.54 -9.84 -0.17
CA ASN A 411 -22.82 -8.69 -0.99
C ASN A 411 -23.67 -9.07 -2.22
N ARG A 412 -24.60 -8.18 -2.55
CA ARG A 412 -25.38 -8.23 -3.78
C ARG A 412 -25.44 -6.82 -4.37
N PHE A 413 -24.75 -6.58 -5.48
CA PHE A 413 -24.63 -5.23 -6.02
C PHE A 413 -24.48 -5.23 -7.55
N VAL A 414 -24.76 -4.07 -8.11
CA VAL A 414 -24.49 -3.75 -9.53
C VAL A 414 -23.55 -2.53 -9.55
N VAL A 415 -22.60 -2.56 -10.46
CA VAL A 415 -21.66 -1.46 -10.74
C VAL A 415 -21.86 -1.01 -12.17
N ASP A 416 -22.08 0.29 -12.37
CA ASP A 416 -21.97 0.96 -13.66
C ASP A 416 -20.79 1.93 -13.58
N ALA A 417 -19.77 1.74 -14.41
CA ALA A 417 -18.59 2.57 -14.40
C ALA A 417 -18.21 3.05 -15.79
N GLN A 418 -17.73 4.27 -15.86
CA GLN A 418 -17.21 4.92 -17.06
C GLN A 418 -15.80 5.47 -16.75
N LEU A 419 -14.82 5.10 -17.56
CA LEU A 419 -13.50 5.72 -17.54
C LEU A 419 -13.44 6.78 -18.63
N VAL A 420 -13.07 7.99 -18.24
CA VAL A 420 -13.11 9.18 -19.11
C VAL A 420 -11.70 9.49 -19.61
N PRO A 421 -11.53 9.91 -20.88
CA PRO A 421 -10.24 10.35 -21.43
C PRO A 421 -9.62 11.50 -20.62
N THR A 422 -8.44 11.27 -20.07
CA THR A 422 -7.70 12.25 -19.25
C THR A 422 -6.26 11.85 -19.03
N ASN A 423 -5.43 12.82 -18.68
CA ASN A 423 -4.04 12.58 -18.30
C ASN A 423 -3.86 12.07 -16.86
N PHE A 424 -4.95 11.92 -16.10
CA PHE A 424 -4.91 11.46 -14.71
C PHE A 424 -4.17 10.13 -14.55
N TYR A 425 -4.48 9.15 -15.39
CA TYR A 425 -3.90 7.81 -15.31
C TYR A 425 -2.37 7.83 -15.48
N LYS A 426 -1.89 8.63 -16.45
CA LYS A 426 -0.46 8.77 -16.72
C LYS A 426 0.23 9.64 -15.67
N ASN A 427 -0.32 10.82 -15.37
CA ASN A 427 0.38 11.84 -14.60
C ASN A 427 0.25 11.64 -13.07
N VAL A 428 -0.86 11.05 -12.60
CA VAL A 428 -1.11 10.84 -11.17
C VAL A 428 -0.83 9.40 -10.74
N LEU A 429 -1.34 8.43 -11.52
CA LEU A 429 -1.14 7.02 -11.22
C LEU A 429 0.18 6.45 -11.76
N HIS A 430 0.90 7.21 -12.62
CA HIS A 430 2.12 6.78 -13.32
C HIS A 430 1.94 5.49 -14.13
N ILE A 431 0.72 5.23 -14.55
CA ILE A 431 0.41 4.14 -15.47
C ILE A 431 0.51 4.72 -16.88
N PRO A 432 1.37 4.19 -17.77
CA PRO A 432 1.52 4.69 -19.13
C PRO A 432 0.31 4.33 -20.01
N LEU A 433 -0.89 4.54 -19.46
CA LEU A 433 -2.19 4.28 -20.06
C LEU A 433 -2.81 5.59 -20.54
N THR A 434 -3.25 5.61 -21.80
CA THR A 434 -4.06 6.69 -22.35
C THR A 434 -5.39 6.11 -22.82
N ILE A 435 -6.48 6.64 -22.29
CA ILE A 435 -7.84 6.35 -22.74
C ILE A 435 -8.22 7.42 -23.75
N HIS A 436 -8.54 7.01 -24.98
CA HIS A 436 -8.85 7.95 -26.08
C HIS A 436 -10.34 8.24 -26.17
N ASP A 437 -11.19 7.25 -25.85
CA ASP A 437 -12.63 7.34 -25.83
C ASP A 437 -13.17 6.76 -24.52
N VAL A 438 -14.40 7.13 -24.13
CA VAL A 438 -15.01 6.67 -22.87
C VAL A 438 -15.15 5.15 -22.87
N ALA A 439 -14.49 4.50 -21.93
CA ALA A 439 -14.66 3.08 -21.68
C ALA A 439 -15.79 2.84 -20.67
N ILE A 440 -16.60 1.83 -20.89
CA ILE A 440 -17.77 1.48 -20.09
C ILE A 440 -17.53 0.11 -19.45
N LEU A 441 -17.87 -0.02 -18.18
CA LEU A 441 -17.84 -1.28 -17.45
C LEU A 441 -19.14 -1.42 -16.67
N GLN A 442 -19.78 -2.57 -16.79
CA GLN A 442 -20.92 -2.99 -15.98
C GLN A 442 -20.57 -4.29 -15.28
N CYS A 443 -20.89 -4.38 -14.02
CA CYS A 443 -20.64 -5.56 -13.21
C CYS A 443 -21.85 -5.83 -12.33
N SER A 444 -22.25 -7.08 -12.19
CA SER A 444 -23.20 -7.52 -11.15
C SER A 444 -22.62 -8.71 -10.40
N VAL A 445 -22.78 -8.70 -9.09
CA VAL A 445 -22.30 -9.75 -8.19
C VAL A 445 -23.39 -10.09 -7.18
N ASN A 446 -23.53 -11.39 -6.92
CA ASN A 446 -24.39 -11.90 -5.86
C ASN A 446 -23.66 -13.06 -5.13
N ASP A 447 -23.07 -12.72 -3.98
CA ASP A 447 -22.31 -13.71 -3.17
C ASP A 447 -23.19 -14.85 -2.66
N ASN A 448 -24.48 -14.61 -2.41
CA ASN A 448 -25.39 -15.64 -1.89
C ASN A 448 -25.67 -16.75 -2.92
N SER A 449 -25.62 -16.45 -4.21
CA SER A 449 -25.78 -17.41 -5.29
C SER A 449 -24.48 -17.74 -6.00
N ASN A 450 -23.34 -17.20 -5.57
CA ASN A 450 -22.04 -17.32 -6.22
C ASN A 450 -22.08 -16.97 -7.71
N THR A 451 -22.83 -15.91 -8.06
CA THR A 451 -22.96 -15.46 -9.45
C THR A 451 -22.30 -14.11 -9.64
N ALA A 452 -21.63 -13.97 -10.78
CA ALA A 452 -21.06 -12.69 -11.20
C ALA A 452 -21.16 -12.53 -12.72
N SER A 453 -21.40 -11.29 -13.16
CA SER A 453 -21.27 -10.93 -14.57
C SER A 453 -20.50 -9.62 -14.70
N VAL A 454 -19.62 -9.55 -15.70
CA VAL A 454 -18.90 -8.32 -16.04
C VAL A 454 -19.00 -8.13 -17.55
N THR A 455 -19.37 -6.93 -17.98
CA THR A 455 -19.26 -6.52 -19.37
C THR A 455 -18.46 -5.22 -19.43
N ALA A 456 -17.47 -5.17 -20.31
CA ALA A 456 -16.72 -3.94 -20.55
C ALA A 456 -16.62 -3.69 -22.04
N TYR A 457 -16.70 -2.42 -22.42
CA TYR A 457 -16.45 -1.96 -23.77
C TYR A 457 -15.42 -0.83 -23.74
N ILE A 458 -14.34 -1.01 -24.47
CA ILE A 458 -13.18 -0.14 -24.52
C ILE A 458 -12.96 0.30 -25.97
N PRO A 459 -13.53 1.44 -26.41
CA PRO A 459 -13.46 1.84 -27.81
C PRO A 459 -12.03 2.04 -28.28
N SER A 460 -11.20 2.72 -27.49
CA SER A 460 -9.81 2.96 -27.82
C SER A 460 -8.98 3.29 -26.59
N LEU A 461 -7.91 2.53 -26.37
CA LEU A 461 -6.86 2.83 -25.40
C LEU A 461 -5.48 2.56 -25.95
N SER A 462 -4.45 3.17 -25.36
CA SER A 462 -3.07 2.82 -25.62
C SER A 462 -2.27 2.66 -24.32
N LEU A 463 -1.34 1.69 -24.33
CA LEU A 463 -0.37 1.45 -23.29
C LEU A 463 1.03 1.55 -23.92
N LYS A 464 1.74 2.65 -23.66
CA LYS A 464 2.94 3.06 -24.42
C LYS A 464 2.60 3.12 -25.92
N ASP A 465 3.31 2.36 -26.74
CA ASP A 465 3.16 2.31 -28.20
C ASP A 465 2.16 1.23 -28.68
N ASN A 466 1.49 0.55 -27.77
CA ASN A 466 0.51 -0.50 -28.06
C ASN A 466 -0.91 0.05 -27.96
N TYR A 467 -1.72 -0.21 -28.96
CA TYR A 467 -3.09 0.28 -29.08
C TYR A 467 -4.06 -0.88 -29.05
N VAL A 468 -5.17 -0.73 -28.31
CA VAL A 468 -6.34 -1.60 -28.37
C VAL A 468 -7.52 -0.76 -28.82
N ARG A 469 -8.22 -1.21 -29.82
CA ARG A 469 -9.44 -0.59 -30.37
C ARG A 469 -10.58 -1.61 -30.40
N ASN A 470 -11.81 -1.12 -30.19
CA ASN A 470 -13.01 -1.94 -30.17
C ASN A 470 -12.88 -3.12 -29.19
N GLY A 471 -12.20 -2.87 -28.04
CA GLY A 471 -12.04 -3.88 -27.01
C GLY A 471 -13.38 -4.20 -26.34
N SER A 472 -13.68 -5.46 -26.15
CA SER A 472 -14.79 -5.94 -25.34
C SER A 472 -14.38 -7.04 -24.41
N LEU A 473 -14.98 -7.08 -23.21
CA LEU A 473 -14.83 -8.16 -22.24
C LEU A 473 -16.22 -8.57 -21.76
N LYS A 474 -16.48 -9.85 -21.71
CA LYS A 474 -17.68 -10.42 -21.12
C LYS A 474 -17.25 -11.55 -20.18
N LEU A 475 -17.65 -11.47 -18.93
CA LEU A 475 -17.47 -12.53 -17.94
C LEU A 475 -18.86 -12.92 -17.42
N ALA A 476 -19.11 -14.20 -17.34
CA ALA A 476 -20.27 -14.75 -16.64
C ALA A 476 -19.80 -15.93 -15.79
N SER A 477 -20.13 -15.88 -14.51
CA SER A 477 -19.84 -16.94 -13.54
C SER A 477 -21.11 -17.36 -12.84
N ASP A 478 -21.34 -18.65 -12.75
CA ASP A 478 -22.45 -19.26 -12.04
C ASP A 478 -21.94 -20.45 -11.22
N ASN A 479 -21.92 -20.29 -9.90
CA ASN A 479 -21.54 -21.31 -8.93
C ASN A 479 -20.25 -22.09 -9.25
N GLY A 480 -19.23 -21.37 -9.75
CA GLY A 480 -17.90 -21.91 -10.05
C GLY A 480 -17.67 -22.29 -11.52
N ASP A 481 -18.69 -22.24 -12.35
CA ASP A 481 -18.54 -22.34 -13.81
C ASP A 481 -18.40 -20.91 -14.36
N THR A 482 -17.23 -20.57 -14.89
CA THR A 482 -16.91 -19.22 -15.35
C THR A 482 -16.56 -19.22 -16.85
N ASN A 483 -17.18 -18.33 -17.59
CA ASN A 483 -16.88 -18.08 -19.01
C ASN A 483 -16.42 -16.63 -19.17
N ILE A 484 -15.34 -16.43 -19.93
CA ILE A 484 -14.79 -15.10 -20.25
C ILE A 484 -14.57 -15.02 -21.76
N GLY A 485 -15.15 -14.00 -22.39
CA GLY A 485 -14.87 -13.64 -23.78
C GLY A 485 -14.16 -12.28 -23.80
N ILE A 486 -13.04 -12.20 -24.49
CA ILE A 486 -12.27 -10.98 -24.74
C ILE A 486 -12.09 -10.82 -26.25
N GLU A 487 -12.40 -9.64 -26.78
CA GLU A 487 -12.18 -9.34 -28.19
C GLU A 487 -11.60 -7.92 -28.31
N GLY A 488 -10.72 -7.70 -29.29
CA GLY A 488 -10.22 -6.38 -29.61
C GLY A 488 -9.23 -6.36 -30.77
N ASN A 489 -9.08 -5.17 -31.36
CA ASN A 489 -8.08 -4.94 -32.39
C ASN A 489 -6.81 -4.38 -31.74
N TYR A 490 -5.75 -5.14 -31.76
CA TYR A 490 -4.45 -4.79 -31.22
C TYR A 490 -3.52 -4.30 -32.34
N SER A 491 -2.73 -3.25 -32.06
CA SER A 491 -1.66 -2.80 -32.95
C SER A 491 -0.47 -2.29 -32.15
N SER A 492 0.76 -2.54 -32.61
CA SER A 492 1.99 -2.05 -32.03
C SER A 492 2.72 -1.14 -33.02
N GLY A 493 2.96 0.12 -32.64
CA GLY A 493 3.60 1.13 -33.49
C GLY A 493 2.86 1.36 -34.80
N ILE A 494 3.61 1.30 -35.91
CA ILE A 494 3.11 1.52 -37.28
C ILE A 494 2.58 0.23 -37.95
N ASN A 495 2.64 -0.89 -37.28
CA ASN A 495 2.20 -2.17 -37.85
C ASN A 495 0.70 -2.23 -38.10
N PRO A 496 0.26 -2.97 -39.14
CA PRO A 496 -1.14 -3.28 -39.28
C PRO A 496 -1.64 -4.00 -38.03
N GLY A 497 -2.84 -3.66 -37.59
CA GLY A 497 -3.43 -4.26 -36.41
C GLY A 497 -3.86 -5.71 -36.64
N SER A 498 -4.00 -6.42 -35.53
CA SER A 498 -4.57 -7.78 -35.50
C SER A 498 -5.86 -7.77 -34.68
N ASN A 499 -6.84 -8.55 -35.11
CA ASN A 499 -8.00 -8.90 -34.28
C ASN A 499 -7.61 -10.07 -33.38
N ILE A 500 -7.84 -9.95 -32.09
CA ILE A 500 -7.59 -11.00 -31.10
C ILE A 500 -8.90 -11.29 -30.38
N VAL A 501 -9.31 -12.58 -30.43
CA VAL A 501 -10.44 -13.09 -29.65
C VAL A 501 -9.92 -14.16 -28.69
N VAL A 502 -10.30 -14.07 -27.44
CA VAL A 502 -9.99 -15.06 -26.42
C VAL A 502 -11.28 -15.50 -25.75
N ASP A 503 -11.60 -16.77 -25.87
CA ASP A 503 -12.70 -17.42 -25.18
C ASP A 503 -12.13 -18.37 -24.13
N LEU A 504 -12.51 -18.18 -22.87
CA LEU A 504 -12.05 -18.96 -21.75
C LEU A 504 -13.24 -19.54 -21.00
N SER A 505 -13.18 -20.82 -20.71
CA SER A 505 -14.08 -21.51 -19.79
C SER A 505 -13.29 -22.13 -18.64
N ALA A 506 -13.73 -21.96 -17.41
CA ALA A 506 -13.01 -22.44 -16.24
C ALA A 506 -13.95 -22.99 -15.16
N SER A 507 -13.57 -24.08 -14.53
CA SER A 507 -14.27 -24.71 -13.41
C SER A 507 -13.36 -25.71 -12.71
N ASN A 508 -13.39 -25.74 -11.36
CA ASN A 508 -12.68 -26.74 -10.54
C ASN A 508 -11.19 -26.89 -10.88
N ASP A 509 -10.44 -25.79 -10.89
CA ASP A 509 -9.00 -25.73 -11.26
C ASP A 509 -8.67 -26.22 -12.67
N ARG A 510 -9.66 -26.27 -13.55
CA ARG A 510 -9.50 -26.54 -14.97
C ARG A 510 -9.93 -25.35 -15.79
N MET A 511 -9.23 -25.09 -16.86
CA MET A 511 -9.49 -23.96 -17.75
C MET A 511 -9.22 -24.39 -19.18
N SER A 512 -10.14 -24.11 -20.08
CA SER A 512 -9.95 -24.22 -21.54
C SER A 512 -9.91 -22.81 -22.10
N THR A 513 -8.87 -22.49 -22.87
CA THR A 513 -8.67 -21.18 -23.47
C THR A 513 -8.51 -21.32 -24.98
N THR A 514 -9.44 -20.74 -25.72
CA THR A 514 -9.35 -20.64 -27.19
C THR A 514 -8.89 -19.24 -27.55
N ILE A 515 -7.78 -19.13 -28.26
CA ILE A 515 -7.22 -17.86 -28.73
C ILE A 515 -7.34 -17.88 -30.27
N HIS A 516 -7.98 -16.87 -30.84
CA HIS A 516 -8.01 -16.62 -32.28
C HIS A 516 -7.31 -15.29 -32.57
N TRP A 517 -6.24 -15.33 -33.33
CA TRP A 517 -5.42 -14.18 -33.72
C TRP A 517 -5.40 -14.04 -35.22
N LYS A 518 -5.95 -12.94 -35.74
CA LYS A 518 -6.07 -12.69 -37.17
C LYS A 518 -5.62 -11.28 -37.56
N ASP A 519 -4.80 -11.17 -38.61
CA ASP A 519 -4.44 -9.86 -39.18
C ASP A 519 -5.63 -9.19 -39.87
N VAL A 520 -5.83 -7.89 -39.54
CA VAL A 520 -6.97 -7.12 -40.05
C VAL A 520 -6.77 -6.69 -41.51
N ASN A 521 -5.53 -6.38 -41.95
CA ASN A 521 -5.28 -5.69 -43.21
C ASN A 521 -4.61 -6.54 -44.28
N LYS A 522 -3.90 -7.60 -43.94
CA LYS A 522 -3.09 -8.37 -44.89
C LYS A 522 -3.47 -9.84 -45.06
N ASN A 523 -4.29 -10.38 -44.14
CA ASN A 523 -4.61 -11.81 -44.08
C ASN A 523 -3.37 -12.73 -44.09
N GLU A 524 -2.23 -12.21 -43.60
CA GLU A 524 -0.98 -12.96 -43.53
C GLU A 524 -1.01 -14.00 -42.41
N LEU A 525 -1.67 -13.70 -41.28
CA LEU A 525 -1.82 -14.59 -40.13
C LEU A 525 -3.30 -14.81 -39.81
N ASP A 526 -3.70 -16.08 -39.71
CA ASP A 526 -4.97 -16.52 -39.12
C ASP A 526 -4.67 -17.75 -38.27
N ALA A 527 -4.63 -17.60 -36.96
CA ALA A 527 -4.21 -18.65 -36.05
C ALA A 527 -5.23 -18.81 -34.91
N GLN A 528 -5.68 -20.03 -34.74
CA GLN A 528 -6.54 -20.44 -33.63
C GLN A 528 -5.89 -21.59 -32.88
N ALA A 529 -5.93 -21.53 -31.55
CA ALA A 529 -5.48 -22.60 -30.67
C ALA A 529 -6.35 -22.70 -29.44
N THR A 530 -6.71 -23.92 -29.06
CA THR A 530 -7.40 -24.23 -27.82
C THR A 530 -6.45 -24.98 -26.88
N ILE A 531 -6.22 -24.39 -25.71
CA ILE A 531 -5.30 -24.92 -24.71
C ILE A 531 -6.09 -25.26 -23.44
N ALA A 532 -6.02 -26.52 -23.04
CA ALA A 532 -6.54 -26.94 -21.75
C ALA A 532 -5.46 -26.80 -20.68
N THR A 533 -5.84 -26.19 -19.57
CA THR A 533 -4.98 -25.95 -18.41
C THR A 533 -5.59 -26.60 -17.18
N THR A 534 -4.78 -27.28 -16.38
CA THR A 534 -5.13 -27.79 -15.06
C THR A 534 -4.16 -27.26 -14.02
N PHE A 535 -4.70 -26.69 -12.96
CA PHE A 535 -3.92 -26.30 -11.78
C PHE A 535 -3.98 -27.44 -10.77
N GLU A 536 -2.82 -27.95 -10.33
CA GLU A 536 -2.75 -29.14 -9.48
C GLU A 536 -2.47 -28.80 -8.03
N ASN A 537 -1.57 -27.86 -7.78
CA ASN A 537 -1.19 -27.45 -6.42
C ASN A 537 -0.43 -26.13 -6.44
N PHE A 538 -0.43 -25.42 -5.29
CA PHE A 538 0.43 -24.27 -5.03
C PHE A 538 1.39 -24.56 -3.87
N ASP A 539 2.68 -24.56 -4.13
CA ASP A 539 3.70 -24.69 -3.09
C ASP A 539 4.09 -23.31 -2.54
N LYS A 540 3.56 -22.98 -1.36
CA LYS A 540 3.83 -21.71 -0.66
C LYS A 540 5.31 -21.48 -0.34
N ARG A 541 6.11 -22.55 -0.22
CA ARG A 541 7.54 -22.44 0.13
C ARG A 541 8.39 -22.02 -1.07
N ASN A 542 8.02 -22.46 -2.25
CA ASN A 542 8.76 -22.24 -3.48
C ASN A 542 8.14 -21.15 -4.36
N ASP A 543 6.98 -20.63 -3.98
CA ASP A 543 6.27 -19.56 -4.69
C ASP A 543 5.83 -19.93 -6.13
N TRP A 544 5.68 -21.22 -6.41
CA TRP A 544 5.31 -21.74 -7.71
C TRP A 544 3.97 -22.46 -7.68
N ILE A 545 3.18 -22.23 -8.75
CA ILE A 545 1.98 -22.98 -9.02
C ILE A 545 2.31 -24.17 -9.92
N LYS A 546 1.84 -25.34 -9.54
CA LYS A 546 1.95 -26.54 -10.37
C LYS A 546 0.78 -26.61 -11.31
N SER A 547 1.07 -26.60 -12.61
CA SER A 547 0.05 -26.64 -13.67
C SER A 547 0.49 -27.48 -14.86
N LYS A 548 -0.48 -27.91 -15.63
CA LYS A 548 -0.30 -28.59 -16.90
C LYS A 548 -1.13 -27.92 -17.97
N HIS A 549 -0.53 -27.74 -19.14
CA HIS A 549 -1.14 -27.14 -20.31
C HIS A 549 -0.91 -28.06 -21.48
N TYR A 550 -1.95 -28.34 -22.22
CA TYR A 550 -1.88 -29.16 -23.45
C TYR A 550 -2.76 -28.58 -24.55
N LEU A 551 -2.28 -28.70 -25.75
CA LEU A 551 -3.01 -28.29 -26.94
C LEU A 551 -4.13 -29.30 -27.22
N GLU A 552 -5.37 -28.82 -27.29
CA GLU A 552 -6.53 -29.64 -27.68
C GLU A 552 -6.77 -29.55 -29.19
N GLU A 553 -6.76 -28.34 -29.73
CA GLU A 553 -7.05 -28.07 -31.13
C GLU A 553 -6.26 -26.85 -31.60
N SER A 554 -5.80 -26.88 -32.86
CA SER A 554 -5.17 -25.73 -33.49
C SER A 554 -5.42 -25.67 -34.97
N ASN A 555 -5.46 -24.46 -35.51
CA ASN A 555 -5.47 -24.16 -36.92
C ASN A 555 -4.62 -22.90 -37.15
N VAL A 556 -3.54 -23.01 -37.87
CA VAL A 556 -2.63 -21.91 -38.14
C VAL A 556 -2.39 -21.78 -39.62
N THR A 557 -2.84 -20.67 -40.19
CA THR A 557 -2.55 -20.30 -41.57
C THR A 557 -1.66 -19.07 -41.59
N TYR A 558 -0.50 -19.14 -42.21
CA TYR A 558 0.43 -18.01 -42.39
C TYR A 558 0.81 -17.86 -43.87
N ASN A 559 0.64 -16.66 -44.43
CA ASN A 559 0.85 -16.37 -45.84
C ASN A 559 0.13 -17.33 -46.79
N HIS A 560 -1.14 -17.64 -46.47
CA HIS A 560 -1.99 -18.58 -47.20
C HIS A 560 -1.49 -20.05 -47.22
N VAL A 561 -0.63 -20.38 -46.28
CA VAL A 561 -0.07 -21.73 -46.08
C VAL A 561 -0.51 -22.24 -44.73
N ASP A 562 -1.08 -23.45 -44.68
CA ASP A 562 -1.51 -24.08 -43.45
C ASP A 562 -0.31 -24.75 -42.76
N TRP A 563 -0.23 -24.56 -41.45
CA TRP A 563 0.80 -25.10 -40.57
C TRP A 563 0.16 -26.03 -39.57
N ASP A 564 0.73 -27.20 -39.41
CA ASP A 564 0.32 -28.18 -38.41
C ASP A 564 1.05 -27.91 -37.09
N VAL A 565 0.33 -27.82 -36.00
CA VAL A 565 0.87 -27.77 -34.65
C VAL A 565 0.73 -29.12 -33.99
N SER A 566 1.84 -29.70 -33.52
CA SER A 566 1.80 -30.99 -32.80
C SER A 566 1.05 -30.85 -31.48
N ASN A 567 0.55 -31.95 -30.95
CA ASN A 567 0.09 -32.02 -29.58
C ASN A 567 1.29 -31.87 -28.65
N PHE A 568 1.38 -30.74 -27.97
CA PHE A 568 2.45 -30.44 -27.01
C PHE A 568 1.93 -30.37 -25.58
N ASN A 569 2.82 -30.60 -24.65
CA ASN A 569 2.55 -30.39 -23.22
C ASN A 569 3.52 -29.36 -22.65
N ILE A 570 2.97 -28.43 -21.90
CA ILE A 570 3.76 -27.54 -21.06
C ILE A 570 3.36 -27.82 -19.61
N SER A 571 4.35 -27.97 -18.71
CA SER A 571 4.06 -28.11 -17.29
C SER A 571 4.94 -27.18 -16.47
N THR A 572 4.39 -26.66 -15.39
CA THR A 572 5.12 -25.85 -14.41
C THR A 572 5.20 -26.59 -13.08
N ASP A 573 6.37 -26.65 -12.49
CA ASP A 573 6.58 -27.22 -11.16
C ASP A 573 7.90 -26.72 -10.57
N SER A 574 7.89 -26.28 -9.31
CA SER A 574 9.09 -26.02 -8.50
C SER A 574 10.17 -25.13 -9.16
N GLY A 575 9.76 -24.09 -9.86
CA GLY A 575 10.69 -23.15 -10.52
C GLY A 575 11.10 -23.58 -11.94
N LYS A 576 10.47 -24.61 -12.49
CA LYS A 576 10.73 -25.12 -13.84
C LYS A 576 9.49 -25.05 -14.71
N ILE A 577 9.68 -24.71 -15.98
CA ILE A 577 8.67 -24.84 -17.05
C ILE A 577 9.21 -25.87 -18.03
N ASN A 578 8.56 -27.01 -18.10
CA ASN A 578 8.92 -28.06 -19.04
C ASN A 578 8.08 -27.89 -20.30
N ILE A 579 8.74 -27.90 -21.45
CA ILE A 579 8.12 -27.91 -22.77
C ILE A 579 8.43 -29.27 -23.39
N ASP A 580 7.38 -29.98 -23.79
CA ASP A 580 7.46 -31.32 -24.32
C ASP A 580 6.84 -31.35 -25.72
N HIS A 581 7.66 -31.59 -26.72
CA HIS A 581 7.29 -31.85 -28.12
C HIS A 581 6.48 -30.73 -28.82
N PHE A 582 6.80 -29.46 -28.61
CA PHE A 582 6.23 -28.41 -29.45
C PHE A 582 6.82 -28.46 -30.84
N ILE A 583 5.99 -28.66 -31.87
CA ILE A 583 6.37 -28.62 -33.27
C ILE A 583 5.31 -27.84 -34.06
N LEU A 584 5.77 -26.86 -34.81
CA LEU A 584 4.98 -26.16 -35.84
C LEU A 584 5.59 -26.50 -37.20
N ALA A 585 4.87 -27.15 -38.08
CA ALA A 585 5.39 -27.69 -39.33
C ALA A 585 4.49 -27.48 -40.55
N ASN A 586 5.12 -27.31 -41.70
CA ASN A 586 4.47 -27.39 -43.02
C ASN A 586 5.44 -28.03 -44.00
N ASN A 587 5.07 -29.20 -44.56
CA ASN A 587 5.89 -29.98 -45.46
C ASN A 587 7.32 -30.24 -44.89
N ASN A 588 8.34 -29.60 -45.50
CA ASN A 588 9.74 -29.70 -45.10
C ASN A 588 10.21 -28.52 -44.23
N GLN A 589 9.29 -27.66 -43.79
CA GLN A 589 9.56 -26.53 -42.92
C GLN A 589 9.07 -26.85 -41.51
N SER A 590 9.88 -26.56 -40.50
CA SER A 590 9.43 -26.74 -39.10
C SER A 590 10.18 -25.83 -38.12
N VAL A 591 9.48 -25.49 -37.04
CA VAL A 591 10.04 -24.92 -35.83
C VAL A 591 9.65 -25.85 -34.69
N SER A 592 10.61 -26.28 -33.89
CA SER A 592 10.35 -27.11 -32.73
C SER A 592 11.03 -26.54 -31.48
N ALA A 593 10.42 -26.80 -30.32
CA ALA A 593 10.98 -26.49 -29.03
C ALA A 593 10.74 -27.65 -28.05
N ASP A 594 11.80 -28.01 -27.31
CA ASP A 594 11.77 -29.09 -26.33
C ASP A 594 12.77 -28.80 -25.20
N GLY A 595 12.43 -29.12 -23.97
CA GLY A 595 13.33 -28.97 -22.85
C GLY A 595 12.76 -28.20 -21.67
N VAL A 596 13.64 -27.55 -20.90
CA VAL A 596 13.30 -26.97 -19.59
C VAL A 596 13.74 -25.51 -19.52
N ILE A 597 12.82 -24.64 -19.15
CA ILE A 597 13.08 -23.25 -18.77
C ILE A 597 13.17 -23.17 -17.26
N SER A 598 14.34 -22.79 -16.73
CA SER A 598 14.57 -22.63 -15.28
C SER A 598 15.68 -21.60 -15.01
N ALA A 599 16.00 -21.43 -13.72
CA ALA A 599 17.19 -20.67 -13.28
C ALA A 599 18.47 -21.52 -13.25
N ASP A 600 18.38 -22.82 -13.46
CA ASP A 600 19.50 -23.76 -13.40
C ASP A 600 20.23 -23.82 -14.77
N SER A 601 21.55 -23.77 -14.75
CA SER A 601 22.39 -23.86 -15.95
C SER A 601 22.48 -25.26 -16.56
N THR A 602 22.02 -26.29 -15.85
CA THR A 602 21.94 -27.66 -16.36
C THR A 602 20.67 -27.96 -17.13
N ASP A 603 19.65 -27.14 -16.93
CA ASP A 603 18.39 -27.23 -17.66
C ASP A 603 18.51 -26.49 -19.00
N VAL A 604 18.22 -27.20 -20.08
CA VAL A 604 18.37 -26.71 -21.45
C VAL A 604 17.01 -26.62 -22.14
N LEU A 605 16.74 -25.51 -22.77
CA LEU A 605 15.72 -25.37 -23.80
C LEU A 605 16.37 -25.47 -25.17
N SER A 606 16.00 -26.42 -25.97
CA SER A 606 16.42 -26.61 -27.35
C SER A 606 15.36 -26.11 -28.32
N ILE A 607 15.74 -25.29 -29.27
CA ILE A 607 14.88 -24.79 -30.35
C ILE A 607 15.55 -25.15 -31.66
N SER A 608 14.84 -25.86 -32.54
CA SER A 608 15.31 -26.15 -33.87
C SER A 608 14.39 -25.50 -34.92
N VAL A 609 14.99 -24.89 -35.88
CA VAL A 609 14.34 -24.28 -37.07
C VAL A 609 14.82 -25.03 -38.29
N ASN A 610 13.93 -25.50 -39.14
CA ASN A 610 14.29 -26.24 -40.30
C ASN A 610 13.66 -25.66 -41.57
N ASN A 611 14.51 -25.23 -42.49
CA ASN A 611 14.16 -24.78 -43.82
C ASN A 611 13.10 -23.64 -43.88
N ILE A 612 13.12 -22.73 -42.89
CA ILE A 612 12.17 -21.60 -42.80
C ILE A 612 12.71 -20.38 -43.55
N ASN A 613 11.83 -19.69 -44.28
CA ASN A 613 12.19 -18.39 -44.87
C ASN A 613 12.50 -17.36 -43.78
N ILE A 614 13.73 -16.80 -43.81
CA ILE A 614 14.21 -15.84 -42.84
C ILE A 614 13.28 -14.62 -42.73
N ALA A 615 12.78 -14.11 -43.88
CA ALA A 615 11.88 -12.97 -43.90
C ALA A 615 10.59 -13.25 -43.09
N ASN A 616 10.07 -14.48 -43.12
CA ASN A 616 8.90 -14.86 -42.34
C ASN A 616 9.16 -14.80 -40.83
N ILE A 617 10.32 -15.33 -40.38
CA ILE A 617 10.72 -15.27 -38.97
C ILE A 617 10.85 -13.83 -38.49
N LEU A 618 11.57 -13.01 -39.25
CA LEU A 618 11.84 -11.62 -38.86
C LEU A 618 10.56 -10.76 -38.85
N ASN A 619 9.65 -11.00 -39.81
CA ASN A 619 8.34 -10.33 -39.83
C ASN A 619 7.47 -10.67 -38.60
N MET A 620 7.48 -11.93 -38.17
CA MET A 620 6.77 -12.33 -36.93
C MET A 620 7.24 -11.55 -35.70
N PHE A 621 8.54 -11.18 -35.64
CA PHE A 621 9.12 -10.38 -34.56
C PHE A 621 9.13 -8.87 -34.85
N ASN A 622 8.43 -8.41 -35.91
CA ASN A 622 8.41 -7.02 -36.33
C ASN A 622 9.77 -6.44 -36.72
N PHE A 623 10.73 -7.29 -37.09
CA PHE A 623 12.04 -6.90 -37.55
C PHE A 623 12.05 -6.76 -39.08
N ASN A 624 11.44 -5.71 -39.60
CA ASN A 624 11.22 -5.47 -41.02
C ASN A 624 12.01 -4.28 -41.58
N ARG A 625 12.97 -3.74 -40.81
CA ARG A 625 13.78 -2.60 -41.23
C ARG A 625 14.79 -2.93 -42.33
N PHE A 626 15.29 -4.17 -42.29
CA PHE A 626 16.25 -4.68 -43.29
C PHE A 626 15.64 -5.92 -43.93
N SER A 627 15.75 -6.03 -45.25
CA SER A 627 15.31 -7.22 -45.94
C SER A 627 16.39 -8.30 -45.85
N PHE A 628 16.02 -9.45 -45.35
CA PHE A 628 16.79 -10.69 -45.38
C PHE A 628 15.98 -11.74 -46.13
N GLU A 629 16.61 -12.48 -47.02
CA GLU A 629 15.99 -13.57 -47.72
C GLU A 629 16.87 -14.82 -47.61
N GLY A 630 16.28 -15.98 -47.78
CA GLY A 630 16.97 -17.27 -47.69
C GLY A 630 16.17 -18.26 -46.85
N LEU A 631 16.53 -19.52 -46.95
CA LEU A 631 15.96 -20.63 -46.18
C LEU A 631 16.89 -21.00 -45.05
N ALA A 632 16.48 -20.73 -43.81
CA ALA A 632 17.26 -20.97 -42.62
C ALA A 632 17.00 -22.32 -41.98
N THR A 633 18.08 -22.97 -41.58
CA THR A 633 18.06 -24.10 -40.64
C THR A 633 18.94 -23.71 -39.46
N ALA A 634 18.42 -23.82 -38.23
CA ALA A 634 19.15 -23.37 -37.03
C ALA A 634 18.84 -24.28 -35.84
N ASP A 635 19.84 -24.49 -35.02
CA ASP A 635 19.74 -25.13 -33.71
C ASP A 635 20.20 -24.14 -32.64
N ILE A 636 19.34 -23.88 -31.68
CA ILE A 636 19.57 -22.92 -30.60
C ILE A 636 19.37 -23.65 -29.27
N SER A 637 20.34 -23.50 -28.37
CA SER A 637 20.23 -23.96 -26.98
C SER A 637 20.29 -22.77 -26.03
N ALA A 638 19.40 -22.77 -25.04
CA ALA A 638 19.35 -21.74 -24.04
C ALA A 638 19.31 -22.35 -22.64
N THR A 639 20.05 -21.78 -21.69
CA THR A 639 20.06 -22.21 -20.29
C THR A 639 19.88 -21.06 -19.34
N SER A 640 19.56 -21.32 -18.06
CA SER A 640 19.38 -20.31 -17.00
C SER A 640 18.37 -19.20 -17.35
N LEU A 641 17.36 -19.51 -18.13
CA LEU A 641 16.45 -18.52 -18.73
C LEU A 641 15.68 -17.65 -17.73
N LEU A 642 15.52 -18.11 -16.48
CA LEU A 642 14.84 -17.36 -15.41
C LEU A 642 15.77 -16.54 -14.50
N ASN A 643 17.09 -16.59 -14.72
CA ASN A 643 18.06 -15.88 -13.90
C ASN A 643 19.09 -15.11 -14.76
N ALA A 644 20.06 -15.83 -15.31
CA ALA A 644 21.11 -15.26 -16.16
C ALA A 644 21.16 -16.04 -17.47
N PRO A 645 20.30 -15.70 -18.46
CA PRO A 645 20.13 -16.49 -19.67
C PRO A 645 21.41 -16.52 -20.50
N THR A 646 21.75 -17.73 -20.98
CA THR A 646 22.81 -17.95 -21.94
C THR A 646 22.27 -18.58 -23.21
N PHE A 647 22.84 -18.25 -24.33
CA PHE A 647 22.38 -18.72 -25.65
C PHE A 647 23.56 -19.22 -26.47
N ASN A 648 23.42 -20.37 -27.08
CA ASN A 648 24.32 -20.84 -28.13
C ASN A 648 23.49 -21.23 -29.33
N GLY A 649 23.91 -20.84 -30.52
CA GLY A 649 23.13 -21.12 -31.71
C GLY A 649 24.04 -21.31 -32.92
N HIS A 650 23.63 -22.27 -33.73
CA HIS A 650 24.17 -22.51 -35.07
C HIS A 650 23.09 -22.24 -36.11
N LEU A 651 23.44 -21.53 -37.16
CA LEU A 651 22.53 -21.17 -38.27
C LEU A 651 23.18 -21.48 -39.62
N GLU A 652 22.47 -22.17 -40.44
CA GLU A 652 22.76 -22.32 -41.88
C GLU A 652 21.63 -21.65 -42.67
N ALA A 653 21.96 -20.82 -43.63
CA ALA A 653 20.96 -20.24 -44.55
C ALA A 653 21.37 -20.44 -46.00
N LYS A 654 20.48 -21.04 -46.75
CA LYS A 654 20.67 -21.26 -48.21
C LYS A 654 20.07 -20.10 -48.99
N ASN A 655 20.75 -19.72 -50.08
CA ASN A 655 20.36 -18.61 -50.97
C ASN A 655 20.14 -17.31 -50.15
N PHE A 656 21.07 -17.04 -49.22
CA PHE A 656 20.99 -15.87 -48.37
C PHE A 656 21.19 -14.57 -49.13
N SER A 657 20.34 -13.61 -48.92
CA SER A 657 20.53 -12.24 -49.37
C SER A 657 20.27 -11.23 -48.28
N PHE A 658 20.98 -10.12 -48.29
CA PHE A 658 20.88 -8.99 -47.36
C PHE A 658 20.71 -7.69 -48.13
N LEU A 659 19.59 -6.98 -47.89
CA LEU A 659 19.25 -5.71 -48.55
C LEU A 659 19.32 -5.79 -50.09
N GLY A 660 18.95 -6.92 -50.66
CA GLY A 660 18.97 -7.19 -52.08
C GLY A 660 20.34 -7.61 -52.65
N SER A 661 21.41 -7.64 -51.85
CA SER A 661 22.67 -8.26 -52.22
C SER A 661 22.62 -9.77 -52.03
N TYR A 662 22.79 -10.52 -53.09
CA TYR A 662 22.92 -11.98 -53.02
C TYR A 662 24.29 -12.38 -52.48
N GLY A 663 24.31 -13.21 -51.45
CA GLY A 663 25.52 -13.62 -50.75
C GLY A 663 25.86 -15.10 -50.84
N GLY A 664 24.91 -15.92 -51.33
CA GLY A 664 25.10 -17.37 -51.41
C GLY A 664 24.63 -18.10 -50.14
N ASP A 665 25.40 -19.07 -49.69
CA ASP A 665 25.09 -19.83 -48.48
C ASP A 665 25.82 -19.18 -47.27
N LEU A 666 25.06 -18.97 -46.16
CA LEU A 666 25.56 -18.38 -44.92
C LEU A 666 25.60 -19.48 -43.83
N THR A 667 26.69 -19.54 -43.12
CA THR A 667 26.83 -20.29 -41.87
C THR A 667 27.19 -19.34 -40.74
N ALA A 668 26.50 -19.38 -39.61
CA ALA A 668 26.73 -18.48 -38.49
C ALA A 668 26.68 -19.24 -37.16
N GLU A 669 27.53 -18.82 -36.24
CA GLU A 669 27.59 -19.26 -34.85
C GLU A 669 27.35 -18.06 -33.94
N GLY A 670 26.51 -18.24 -32.94
CA GLY A 670 26.26 -17.26 -31.88
C GLY A 670 26.52 -17.87 -30.50
N VAL A 671 27.39 -17.25 -29.71
CA VAL A 671 27.75 -17.74 -28.37
C VAL A 671 27.56 -16.62 -27.35
N TRP A 672 26.87 -16.91 -26.25
CA TRP A 672 26.66 -15.93 -25.21
C TRP A 672 27.95 -15.62 -24.43
N ASN A 673 28.30 -14.37 -24.37
CA ASN A 673 29.42 -13.85 -23.59
C ASN A 673 28.88 -13.27 -22.28
N GLN A 674 29.15 -13.97 -21.17
CA GLN A 674 28.61 -13.63 -19.85
C GLN A 674 29.25 -12.35 -19.26
N GLU A 675 30.51 -12.04 -19.61
CA GLU A 675 31.20 -10.86 -19.10
C GLU A 675 30.68 -9.58 -19.73
N LEU A 676 30.36 -9.63 -21.01
CA LEU A 676 29.92 -8.48 -21.81
C LEU A 676 28.37 -8.41 -21.93
N GLU A 677 27.64 -9.38 -21.43
CA GLU A 677 26.18 -9.52 -21.59
C GLU A 677 25.74 -9.36 -23.06
N CYS A 678 26.46 -10.03 -23.99
CA CYS A 678 26.22 -9.98 -25.41
C CYS A 678 26.34 -11.35 -26.07
N ILE A 679 25.89 -11.47 -27.31
CA ILE A 679 26.06 -12.66 -28.14
C ILE A 679 27.26 -12.38 -29.08
N ASP A 680 28.35 -13.11 -28.90
CA ASP A 680 29.47 -13.08 -29.83
C ASP A 680 29.04 -13.84 -31.10
N ILE A 681 29.22 -13.22 -32.27
CA ILE A 681 28.75 -13.71 -33.54
C ILE A 681 29.96 -13.92 -34.46
N THR A 682 30.03 -15.10 -35.04
CA THR A 682 30.93 -15.40 -36.14
C THR A 682 30.13 -15.97 -37.29
N ALA A 683 30.35 -15.50 -38.52
CA ALA A 683 29.64 -16.04 -39.66
C ALA A 683 30.51 -16.05 -40.91
N GLN A 684 30.18 -16.96 -41.82
CA GLN A 684 30.82 -17.11 -43.11
C GLN A 684 29.75 -17.18 -44.21
N MET A 685 29.87 -16.41 -45.24
CA MET A 685 28.98 -16.39 -46.40
C MET A 685 29.77 -16.71 -47.65
N LYS A 686 29.26 -17.65 -48.46
CA LYS A 686 29.88 -18.14 -49.68
C LYS A 686 28.89 -18.13 -50.82
N ASP A 687 29.26 -17.44 -51.93
CA ASP A 687 28.45 -17.42 -53.17
C ASP A 687 28.94 -18.48 -54.17
N ASP A 688 30.23 -18.58 -54.34
CA ASP A 688 30.91 -19.59 -55.18
C ASP A 688 32.29 -19.90 -54.58
N ASP A 689 33.05 -20.76 -55.24
CA ASP A 689 34.44 -21.10 -54.78
C ASP A 689 35.39 -19.89 -54.73
N LYS A 690 34.97 -18.71 -55.22
CA LYS A 690 35.80 -17.51 -55.30
C LYS A 690 35.32 -16.33 -54.48
N SER A 691 34.15 -16.40 -53.88
CA SER A 691 33.53 -15.35 -53.09
C SER A 691 33.31 -15.82 -51.67
N GLU A 692 33.93 -15.18 -50.73
CA GLU A 692 33.77 -15.54 -49.31
C GLU A 692 33.79 -14.24 -48.46
N THR A 693 32.79 -14.11 -47.59
CA THR A 693 32.68 -12.99 -46.66
C THR A 693 32.65 -13.51 -45.24
N LEU A 694 33.52 -13.03 -44.37
CA LEU A 694 33.57 -13.40 -42.96
C LEU A 694 33.01 -12.24 -42.14
N PHE A 695 32.21 -12.61 -41.16
CA PHE A 695 31.64 -11.69 -40.18
C PHE A 695 32.10 -12.07 -38.77
N SER A 696 32.49 -11.07 -37.97
CA SER A 696 32.85 -11.28 -36.54
C SER A 696 32.46 -10.08 -35.72
N GLY A 697 31.90 -10.30 -34.59
CA GLY A 697 31.49 -9.23 -33.69
C GLY A 697 30.48 -9.68 -32.64
N TYR A 698 29.60 -8.78 -32.24
CA TYR A 698 28.65 -9.09 -31.18
C TYR A 698 27.30 -8.34 -31.33
N TYR A 699 26.28 -8.86 -30.68
CA TYR A 699 24.99 -8.24 -30.48
C TYR A 699 24.68 -8.16 -28.98
N SER A 700 24.39 -6.96 -28.44
CA SER A 700 23.92 -6.74 -27.07
C SER A 700 22.38 -6.57 -27.05
N PRO A 701 21.64 -7.57 -26.57
CA PRO A 701 20.17 -7.48 -26.49
C PRO A 701 19.67 -6.36 -25.58
N LYS A 702 20.36 -6.12 -24.46
CA LYS A 702 20.05 -5.12 -23.45
C LYS A 702 20.09 -3.70 -24.02
N ASN A 703 21.12 -3.42 -24.82
CA ASN A 703 21.35 -2.11 -25.41
C ASN A 703 20.81 -1.99 -26.84
N ARG A 704 20.28 -3.08 -27.41
CA ARG A 704 19.91 -3.20 -28.84
C ARG A 704 21.01 -2.73 -29.75
N PHE A 705 22.25 -3.01 -29.41
CA PHE A 705 23.45 -2.55 -30.08
C PHE A 705 24.15 -3.71 -30.78
N ILE A 706 24.58 -3.48 -32.03
CA ILE A 706 25.35 -4.43 -32.84
C ILE A 706 26.68 -3.82 -33.22
N ASP A 707 27.71 -4.68 -33.31
CA ASP A 707 29.05 -4.29 -33.79
C ASP A 707 29.66 -5.51 -34.52
N ILE A 708 29.65 -5.46 -35.84
CA ILE A 708 30.07 -6.56 -36.71
C ILE A 708 31.13 -6.07 -37.69
N ASN A 709 32.30 -6.67 -37.65
CA ASN A 709 33.33 -6.53 -38.64
C ASN A 709 33.06 -7.51 -39.79
N ILE A 710 33.29 -7.05 -41.01
CA ILE A 710 33.06 -7.76 -42.27
C ILE A 710 34.36 -7.78 -43.05
N ASP A 711 34.95 -8.95 -43.22
CA ASP A 711 36.07 -9.19 -44.14
C ASP A 711 35.49 -9.67 -45.46
N ALA A 712 35.41 -8.77 -46.40
CA ALA A 712 34.79 -8.96 -47.70
C ALA A 712 35.82 -9.42 -48.74
N ASN A 713 35.60 -10.61 -49.30
CA ASN A 713 36.36 -11.11 -50.44
C ASN A 713 35.40 -11.41 -51.60
N ARG A 714 35.36 -10.48 -52.57
CA ARG A 714 34.44 -10.47 -53.71
C ARG A 714 32.96 -10.43 -53.28
N THR A 715 32.66 -9.70 -52.22
CA THR A 715 31.32 -9.49 -51.69
C THR A 715 30.54 -8.54 -52.57
N ASP A 716 29.26 -8.83 -52.83
CA ASP A 716 28.34 -7.95 -53.56
C ASP A 716 28.08 -6.67 -52.74
N LEU A 717 28.30 -5.51 -53.34
CA LEU A 717 28.16 -4.21 -52.69
C LEU A 717 26.77 -3.59 -52.78
N TYR A 718 25.80 -4.24 -53.38
CA TYR A 718 24.46 -3.65 -53.58
C TYR A 718 23.80 -3.25 -52.28
N PHE A 719 24.07 -3.95 -51.17
CA PHE A 719 23.55 -3.60 -49.82
C PHE A 719 23.99 -2.20 -49.36
N LEU A 720 25.13 -1.69 -49.85
CA LEU A 720 25.62 -0.34 -49.53
C LEU A 720 24.67 0.74 -50.00
N ASN A 721 23.83 0.49 -51.00
CA ASN A 721 22.85 1.47 -51.47
C ASN A 721 21.93 1.95 -50.36
N THR A 722 21.63 1.12 -49.39
CA THR A 722 20.79 1.49 -48.22
C THR A 722 21.46 2.57 -47.36
N PHE A 723 22.78 2.54 -47.24
CA PHE A 723 23.57 3.47 -46.40
C PHE A 723 24.05 4.69 -47.20
N THR A 724 24.17 4.58 -48.49
CA THR A 724 24.87 5.60 -49.33
C THR A 724 23.92 6.39 -50.25
N LYS A 725 22.61 6.24 -50.15
CA LYS A 725 21.56 6.88 -50.99
C LYS A 725 21.75 8.39 -51.20
N ASN A 726 22.30 9.08 -50.19
CA ASN A 726 22.48 10.51 -50.21
C ASN A 726 23.82 10.94 -50.88
N ILE A 727 24.70 9.99 -51.18
CA ILE A 727 26.04 10.22 -51.68
C ILE A 727 26.19 9.66 -53.11
N PHE A 728 25.73 8.45 -53.34
CA PHE A 728 25.82 7.74 -54.63
C PHE A 728 24.43 7.42 -55.18
N ARG A 729 24.29 7.42 -56.51
CA ARG A 729 23.02 7.04 -57.14
C ARG A 729 22.78 5.53 -57.09
N GLU A 730 23.86 4.77 -57.30
CA GLU A 730 23.82 3.30 -57.31
C GLU A 730 25.25 2.79 -57.05
N VAL A 731 25.36 1.86 -56.11
CA VAL A 731 26.59 1.10 -55.84
C VAL A 731 26.30 -0.34 -56.27
N SER A 732 27.14 -0.86 -57.15
CA SER A 732 27.04 -2.24 -57.65
C SER A 732 28.43 -2.79 -57.96
N GLY A 733 28.56 -4.12 -57.94
CA GLY A 733 29.82 -4.82 -58.20
C GLY A 733 30.26 -5.63 -56.98
N LYS A 734 31.40 -6.32 -57.14
CA LYS A 734 32.02 -7.11 -56.05
C LYS A 734 33.28 -6.42 -55.58
N ALA A 735 33.50 -6.33 -54.27
CA ALA A 735 34.65 -5.71 -53.65
C ALA A 735 35.41 -6.64 -52.69
N ILE A 736 36.63 -6.27 -52.45
CA ILE A 736 37.52 -6.84 -51.43
C ILE A 736 37.86 -5.77 -50.43
N GLY A 737 37.73 -6.03 -49.11
CA GLY A 737 38.09 -5.04 -48.10
C GLY A 737 37.46 -5.31 -46.75
N ASP A 738 37.76 -4.44 -45.79
CA ASP A 738 37.27 -4.49 -44.42
C ASP A 738 36.21 -3.43 -44.21
N LEU A 739 35.03 -3.89 -43.76
CA LEU A 739 33.88 -3.05 -43.41
C LEU A 739 33.48 -3.33 -41.97
N ARG A 740 32.83 -2.39 -41.33
CA ARG A 740 32.23 -2.54 -39.99
C ARG A 740 30.86 -1.92 -39.97
N ILE A 741 29.87 -2.67 -39.51
CA ILE A 741 28.50 -2.19 -39.24
C ILE A 741 28.32 -2.14 -37.75
N PHE A 742 28.01 -0.97 -37.21
CA PHE A 742 27.83 -0.82 -35.77
C PHE A 742 26.74 0.19 -35.42
N GLY A 743 26.27 0.16 -34.21
CA GLY A 743 25.27 1.11 -33.71
C GLY A 743 24.03 0.44 -33.10
N ASN A 744 23.08 1.29 -32.74
CA ASN A 744 21.79 0.80 -32.29
C ASN A 744 20.98 0.26 -33.49
N LEU A 745 20.22 -0.82 -33.30
CA LEU A 745 19.40 -1.39 -34.39
C LEU A 745 18.44 -0.40 -35.06
N SER A 746 18.16 0.73 -34.39
CA SER A 746 17.37 1.84 -34.95
C SER A 746 18.21 2.83 -35.76
N SER A 747 19.55 2.84 -35.64
CA SER A 747 20.47 3.77 -36.33
C SER A 747 21.83 3.08 -36.46
N LEU A 748 22.03 2.40 -37.58
CA LEU A 748 23.30 1.74 -37.89
C LEU A 748 24.20 2.65 -38.71
N ASP A 749 25.48 2.64 -38.36
CA ASP A 749 26.56 3.27 -39.06
C ASP A 749 27.45 2.23 -39.78
N LEU A 750 28.09 2.64 -40.84
CA LEU A 750 29.02 1.84 -41.65
C LEU A 750 30.34 2.55 -41.80
N GLU A 751 31.44 1.88 -41.52
CA GLU A 751 32.78 2.36 -41.80
C GLU A 751 33.63 1.28 -42.49
N GLY A 752 34.71 1.68 -43.17
CA GLY A 752 35.65 0.71 -43.73
C GLY A 752 36.30 1.17 -45.04
N LYS A 753 37.00 0.22 -45.67
CA LYS A 753 37.67 0.41 -46.96
C LYS A 753 37.45 -0.84 -47.83
N ALA A 754 36.96 -0.62 -49.03
CA ALA A 754 36.79 -1.69 -50.02
C ALA A 754 37.29 -1.26 -51.39
N ILE A 755 37.84 -2.20 -52.15
CA ILE A 755 38.40 -2.00 -53.49
C ILE A 755 37.67 -2.92 -54.46
#